data_f39bf936441afec0dab4c368d445c7be
#
_entry.id   f39bf936441afec0dab4c368d445c7be
#
_cell.length_a   1.000
_cell.length_b   1.000
_cell.length_c   1.000
_cell.angle_alpha   90.00
_cell.angle_beta   90.00
_cell.angle_gamma   90.00
#
_symmetry.space_group_name_H-M   'P 1'
#
loop_
_entity.id
_entity.type
_entity.pdbx_description
1 polymer ?
#
loop_
_entity_poly.entity_id
_entity_poly.type
_entity_poly.pdbx_seq_one_letter_code
_entity_poly.pdbx_strand_id
1 'polypeptide(L)'
;GMQYGKESLAHDPQYETAHLERMKRMVQRDFNHPSIVFWSMGNEAGDGVNFTKGYALIKSIDTSRPVQYERAEGGPNTDIACPMYFNYEQCENYVSRDPSTIKPFIQCEYAHAMGNSLGGLKEYWDLIRKYPSYQGGFIWDFVDQALWWPADAGKYGTDHIFAFGGDFNDYDPSDNSFCCNGIIAADRTYHPHAYEVAYQYRSILTSASAEEAQNGKVKVYNENFFIDLSRYNMSWTVEVEGAGVLSGLYRMPAIAPGQTQEIDLGFNAADIMEACKVNDLTGLNVYLTVRYTLNRADGILPAGFEVAYDQICIQDPALEEFVNTSGLPDYATVDGKHVFSGEMAYEGAIGQRVASWKAEFDSATGALVSYVLGGKEMIESQLQPCFARAITENDHGAGQQKRQKHWREPSFDVVSFDVAPADSCYRVHVEYTPIKDFAKVIMTYNIYADGVIEAVEDFKDAGNLENGKLMTRIGMEFAMPGEFSTFEFFGLGPHENYSDRYSSSLVGHYVQRVEDQYHYGYVRPQESGTKSQLRWMKVLDDNGAGFEVTSNVKFSASALPFHWTQMDVDQLGNKQAHSLELKALAHENQRSLGKTWVNFDLVQLGLGCINSWGEWPKQEYWVYPQEYSFHFVLRPVNN
;
A
#
# COMPACT_ATOMS: atom_id res chain seq x y z
N GLY A 1 2.98 0.76 35.39
CA GLY A 1 4.13 1.21 34.66
C GLY A 1 4.93 0.05 34.10
N MET A 2 5.42 0.21 32.90
CA MET A 2 6.26 -0.73 32.16
C MET A 2 7.65 -0.89 32.83
N GLN A 3 7.71 -1.32 34.08
CA GLN A 3 8.96 -1.67 34.72
C GLN A 3 9.15 -3.17 34.69
N TYR A 4 10.18 -3.64 33.99
CA TYR A 4 10.43 -5.06 33.74
C TYR A 4 11.42 -5.69 34.71
N GLY A 5 12.16 -4.89 35.46
CA GLY A 5 13.15 -5.34 36.42
C GLY A 5 12.57 -5.77 37.77
N LYS A 6 13.47 -6.04 38.73
CA LYS A 6 13.11 -6.45 40.09
C LYS A 6 12.28 -5.43 40.88
N GLU A 7 12.22 -4.20 40.41
CA GLU A 7 11.43 -3.11 41.01
C GLU A 7 9.97 -3.08 40.52
N SER A 8 9.57 -3.98 39.63
CA SER A 8 8.18 -4.08 39.18
C SER A 8 7.26 -4.58 40.28
N LEU A 9 5.97 -4.21 40.23
CA LEU A 9 4.95 -4.69 41.16
C LEU A 9 4.79 -6.22 41.13
N ALA A 10 5.26 -6.88 40.07
CA ALA A 10 5.31 -8.34 39.94
C ALA A 10 6.13 -9.01 41.02
N HIS A 11 7.15 -8.32 41.56
CA HIS A 11 8.06 -8.82 42.62
C HIS A 11 7.68 -8.35 44.01
N ASP A 12 6.82 -7.32 44.14
CA ASP A 12 6.50 -6.73 45.44
C ASP A 12 5.42 -7.56 46.17
N PRO A 13 5.75 -8.15 47.35
CA PRO A 13 4.79 -8.93 48.12
C PRO A 13 3.56 -8.13 48.59
N GLN A 14 3.65 -6.82 48.70
CA GLN A 14 2.51 -5.96 49.08
C GLN A 14 1.41 -6.00 48.01
N TYR A 15 1.76 -6.28 46.75
CA TYR A 15 0.81 -6.37 45.63
C TYR A 15 0.35 -7.80 45.33
N GLU A 16 0.84 -8.82 46.05
CA GLU A 16 0.46 -10.23 45.83
C GLU A 16 -1.07 -10.41 45.84
N THR A 17 -1.74 -9.98 46.89
CA THR A 17 -3.19 -10.10 46.99
C THR A 17 -3.90 -9.41 45.79
N ALA A 18 -3.42 -8.25 45.39
CA ALA A 18 -4.03 -7.52 44.26
C ALA A 18 -3.88 -8.28 42.92
N HIS A 19 -2.74 -8.92 42.67
CA HIS A 19 -2.54 -9.77 41.47
C HIS A 19 -3.43 -11.02 41.53
N LEU A 20 -3.36 -11.76 42.61
CA LEU A 20 -4.06 -13.04 42.77
C LEU A 20 -5.59 -12.87 42.72
N GLU A 21 -6.14 -11.86 43.38
CA GLU A 21 -7.60 -11.61 43.36
C GLU A 21 -8.11 -11.19 41.97
N ARG A 22 -7.34 -10.44 41.18
CA ARG A 22 -7.72 -10.12 39.78
C ARG A 22 -7.79 -11.38 38.94
N MET A 23 -6.77 -12.21 38.96
CA MET A 23 -6.69 -13.46 38.20
C MET A 23 -7.78 -14.44 38.62
N LYS A 24 -7.97 -14.61 39.95
CA LYS A 24 -9.03 -15.46 40.50
C LYS A 24 -10.41 -15.03 40.04
N ARG A 25 -10.72 -13.72 40.16
CA ARG A 25 -12.03 -13.19 39.80
C ARG A 25 -12.30 -13.29 38.28
N MET A 26 -11.27 -13.07 37.45
CA MET A 26 -11.39 -13.28 36.01
C MET A 26 -11.82 -14.71 35.71
N VAL A 27 -11.08 -15.70 36.21
CA VAL A 27 -11.37 -17.11 35.95
C VAL A 27 -12.74 -17.50 36.52
N GLN A 28 -13.05 -17.15 37.78
CA GLN A 28 -14.30 -17.52 38.42
C GLN A 28 -15.54 -16.89 37.79
N ARG A 29 -15.42 -15.65 37.25
CA ARG A 29 -16.52 -14.99 36.54
C ARG A 29 -16.77 -15.64 35.19
N ASP A 30 -15.70 -15.98 34.46
CA ASP A 30 -15.77 -16.22 33.04
C ASP A 30 -15.57 -17.70 32.63
N PHE A 31 -15.30 -18.62 33.56
CA PHE A 31 -14.98 -20.01 33.20
C PHE A 31 -16.14 -20.78 32.51
N ASN A 32 -17.37 -20.31 32.64
CA ASN A 32 -18.55 -20.88 31.94
C ASN A 32 -18.73 -20.33 30.52
N HIS A 33 -17.85 -19.45 30.03
CA HIS A 33 -17.90 -18.95 28.66
C HIS A 33 -17.07 -19.87 27.74
N PRO A 34 -17.72 -20.68 26.87
CA PRO A 34 -17.01 -21.62 26.00
C PRO A 34 -16.16 -20.96 24.91
N SER A 35 -16.42 -19.68 24.62
CA SER A 35 -15.62 -18.87 23.69
C SER A 35 -14.22 -18.51 24.22
N ILE A 36 -14.01 -18.62 25.55
CA ILE A 36 -12.68 -18.43 26.14
C ILE A 36 -11.87 -19.72 25.96
N VAL A 37 -10.79 -19.65 25.19
CA VAL A 37 -9.96 -20.81 24.87
C VAL A 37 -8.69 -20.86 25.72
N PHE A 38 -8.21 -19.73 26.23
CA PHE A 38 -7.09 -19.64 27.19
C PHE A 38 -7.17 -18.37 28.04
N TRP A 39 -6.42 -18.37 29.17
CA TRP A 39 -6.36 -17.26 30.12
C TRP A 39 -5.10 -16.43 29.93
N SER A 40 -5.20 -15.09 29.98
CA SER A 40 -4.07 -14.19 30.02
C SER A 40 -3.90 -13.60 31.42
N MET A 41 -2.70 -13.61 31.95
CA MET A 41 -2.43 -13.10 33.29
C MET A 41 -2.24 -11.59 33.37
N GLY A 42 -2.04 -10.91 32.22
CA GLY A 42 -1.87 -9.46 32.19
C GLY A 42 -1.06 -8.98 31.00
N ASN A 43 -0.70 -7.71 31.02
CA ASN A 43 0.01 -7.03 29.95
C ASN A 43 1.15 -6.18 30.55
N GLU A 44 2.39 -6.37 30.04
CA GLU A 44 3.56 -5.52 30.27
C GLU A 44 3.82 -5.13 31.73
N ALA A 45 3.68 -6.08 32.65
CA ALA A 45 3.77 -5.82 34.07
C ALA A 45 5.02 -6.43 34.75
N GLY A 46 6.03 -6.85 33.98
CA GLY A 46 7.19 -7.59 34.45
C GLY A 46 6.84 -9.04 34.79
N ASP A 47 7.82 -9.86 35.08
CA ASP A 47 7.63 -11.25 35.55
C ASP A 47 8.28 -11.47 36.92
N GLY A 48 7.49 -11.91 37.88
CA GLY A 48 7.93 -12.08 39.25
C GLY A 48 7.10 -13.07 40.05
N VAL A 49 7.37 -13.17 41.34
CA VAL A 49 6.74 -14.13 42.24
C VAL A 49 5.20 -14.06 42.22
N ASN A 50 4.63 -12.86 42.02
CA ASN A 50 3.18 -12.68 41.99
C ASN A 50 2.56 -13.33 40.73
N PHE A 51 3.25 -13.31 39.58
CA PHE A 51 2.81 -14.01 38.36
C PHE A 51 3.03 -15.53 38.48
N THR A 52 4.12 -15.99 39.10
CA THR A 52 4.32 -17.42 39.38
C THR A 52 3.19 -17.98 40.24
N LYS A 53 2.81 -17.27 41.32
CA LYS A 53 1.68 -17.65 42.18
C LYS A 53 0.36 -17.53 41.45
N GLY A 54 0.17 -16.52 40.59
CA GLY A 54 -1.00 -16.33 39.78
C GLY A 54 -1.25 -17.48 38.80
N TYR A 55 -0.18 -17.92 38.10
CA TYR A 55 -0.25 -19.10 37.24
C TYR A 55 -0.71 -20.34 38.00
N ALA A 56 -0.08 -20.63 39.16
CA ALA A 56 -0.45 -21.76 40.01
C ALA A 56 -1.92 -21.65 40.48
N LEU A 57 -2.38 -20.45 40.84
CA LEU A 57 -3.75 -20.21 41.27
C LEU A 57 -4.74 -20.48 40.12
N ILE A 58 -4.51 -19.94 38.90
CA ILE A 58 -5.38 -20.20 37.75
C ILE A 58 -5.46 -21.70 37.47
N LYS A 59 -4.33 -22.39 37.41
CA LYS A 59 -4.27 -23.85 37.21
C LYS A 59 -4.94 -24.66 38.33
N SER A 60 -5.04 -24.14 39.54
CA SER A 60 -5.80 -24.79 40.62
C SER A 60 -7.31 -24.67 40.45
N ILE A 61 -7.80 -23.67 39.71
CA ILE A 61 -9.23 -23.42 39.44
C ILE A 61 -9.65 -24.07 38.13
N ASP A 62 -8.87 -23.88 37.06
CA ASP A 62 -9.15 -24.39 35.73
C ASP A 62 -7.90 -25.04 35.10
N THR A 63 -7.95 -26.37 34.97
CA THR A 63 -6.90 -27.18 34.33
C THR A 63 -7.18 -27.43 32.84
N SER A 64 -8.38 -27.06 32.37
CA SER A 64 -8.82 -27.37 30.99
C SER A 64 -8.29 -26.39 29.95
N ARG A 65 -7.95 -25.16 30.36
CA ARG A 65 -7.48 -24.10 29.47
C ARG A 65 -6.00 -23.79 29.69
N PRO A 66 -5.24 -23.49 28.61
CA PRO A 66 -3.89 -22.95 28.70
C PRO A 66 -3.90 -21.56 29.35
N VAL A 67 -2.78 -21.21 29.97
CA VAL A 67 -2.51 -19.89 30.54
C VAL A 67 -1.35 -19.26 29.77
N GLN A 68 -1.48 -18.02 29.35
CA GLN A 68 -0.43 -17.27 28.68
C GLN A 68 -0.01 -16.05 29.49
N TYR A 69 1.27 -15.67 29.38
CA TYR A 69 1.80 -14.41 29.84
C TYR A 69 3.07 -14.04 29.06
N GLU A 70 3.08 -12.85 28.45
CA GLU A 70 4.11 -12.47 27.51
C GLU A 70 5.49 -12.28 28.18
N ARG A 71 5.54 -11.66 29.38
CA ARG A 71 6.80 -11.46 30.10
C ARG A 71 7.38 -12.72 30.73
N ALA A 72 6.66 -13.82 30.69
CA ALA A 72 7.22 -15.12 31.03
C ALA A 72 8.22 -15.66 29.99
N GLU A 73 8.32 -15.06 28.81
CA GLU A 73 9.29 -15.38 27.76
C GLU A 73 9.40 -16.89 27.44
N GLY A 74 8.27 -17.61 27.50
CA GLY A 74 8.24 -19.07 27.39
C GLY A 74 8.69 -19.83 28.64
N GLY A 75 8.91 -19.17 29.77
CA GLY A 75 9.27 -19.73 31.08
C GLY A 75 8.18 -20.61 31.70
N PRO A 76 8.35 -21.06 32.97
CA PRO A 76 7.48 -22.07 33.58
C PRO A 76 6.06 -21.59 33.89
N ASN A 77 5.83 -20.29 34.00
CA ASN A 77 4.52 -19.69 34.31
C ASN A 77 3.73 -19.22 33.09
N THR A 78 3.91 -19.88 31.98
CA THR A 78 3.07 -19.75 30.76
C THR A 78 3.01 -21.09 30.05
N ASP A 79 1.87 -21.41 29.40
CA ASP A 79 1.74 -22.60 28.57
C ASP A 79 2.06 -22.30 27.08
N ILE A 80 2.07 -21.02 26.70
CA ILE A 80 2.24 -20.53 25.34
C ILE A 80 3.41 -19.54 25.32
N ALA A 81 4.28 -19.62 24.34
CA ALA A 81 5.26 -18.57 24.06
C ALA A 81 4.54 -17.45 23.29
N CYS A 82 4.39 -16.29 23.91
CA CYS A 82 3.56 -15.20 23.39
C CYS A 82 4.29 -13.86 23.44
N PRO A 83 5.36 -13.66 22.64
CA PRO A 83 6.06 -12.38 22.58
C PRO A 83 5.22 -11.30 21.92
N MET A 84 5.67 -10.05 22.04
CA MET A 84 5.15 -8.91 21.31
C MET A 84 6.13 -8.48 20.22
N TYR A 85 5.61 -8.18 19.03
CA TYR A 85 6.33 -7.52 17.93
C TYR A 85 7.66 -8.18 17.53
N PHE A 86 7.75 -9.50 17.62
CA PHE A 86 8.87 -10.22 17.04
C PHE A 86 8.89 -10.00 15.53
N ASN A 87 10.07 -9.68 14.99
CA ASN A 87 10.25 -9.62 13.56
C ASN A 87 10.24 -11.03 12.93
N TYR A 88 10.24 -11.10 11.59
CA TYR A 88 10.13 -12.36 10.84
C TYR A 88 11.23 -13.36 11.20
N GLU A 89 12.47 -12.88 11.34
CA GLU A 89 13.63 -13.72 11.70
C GLU A 89 13.51 -14.27 13.13
N GLN A 90 13.11 -13.45 14.08
CA GLN A 90 12.89 -13.87 15.47
C GLN A 90 11.78 -14.92 15.55
N CYS A 91 10.67 -14.74 14.80
CA CYS A 91 9.60 -15.73 14.70
C CYS A 91 10.13 -17.04 14.13
N GLU A 92 10.78 -17.00 12.96
CA GLU A 92 11.28 -18.20 12.30
C GLU A 92 12.33 -18.93 13.13
N ASN A 93 13.24 -18.20 13.78
CA ASN A 93 14.25 -18.75 14.70
C ASN A 93 13.63 -19.50 15.89
N TYR A 94 12.45 -19.10 16.35
CA TYR A 94 11.76 -19.82 17.42
C TYR A 94 11.02 -21.04 16.89
N VAL A 95 10.18 -20.88 15.86
CA VAL A 95 9.24 -21.91 15.41
C VAL A 95 9.87 -22.99 14.52
N SER A 96 11.08 -22.78 14.00
CA SER A 96 11.84 -23.78 13.24
C SER A 96 12.53 -24.84 14.12
N ARG A 97 12.52 -24.67 15.46
CA ARG A 97 13.06 -25.63 16.42
C ARG A 97 12.19 -26.89 16.44
N ASP A 98 12.72 -27.97 17.02
CA ASP A 98 11.94 -29.21 17.23
C ASP A 98 10.67 -28.89 18.03
N PRO A 99 9.47 -29.14 17.46
CA PRO A 99 8.18 -28.83 18.12
C PRO A 99 8.01 -29.51 19.49
N SER A 100 8.71 -30.64 19.75
CA SER A 100 8.67 -31.32 21.05
C SER A 100 9.43 -30.58 22.16
N THR A 101 10.28 -29.61 21.79
CA THR A 101 11.13 -28.86 22.71
C THR A 101 10.67 -27.43 22.97
N ILE A 102 9.64 -26.97 22.25
CA ILE A 102 9.11 -25.60 22.35
C ILE A 102 7.62 -25.61 22.74
N LYS A 103 7.15 -24.49 23.25
CA LYS A 103 5.73 -24.25 23.47
C LYS A 103 5.07 -23.76 22.17
N PRO A 104 3.74 -23.94 22.00
CA PRO A 104 3.02 -23.25 20.93
C PRO A 104 3.33 -21.76 20.93
N PHE A 105 3.46 -21.17 19.75
CA PHE A 105 3.86 -19.78 19.58
C PHE A 105 2.70 -18.94 19.03
N ILE A 106 2.34 -17.88 19.76
CA ILE A 106 1.35 -16.88 19.35
C ILE A 106 1.90 -15.52 19.74
N GLN A 107 2.03 -14.59 18.81
CA GLN A 107 2.34 -13.21 19.18
C GLN A 107 1.11 -12.57 19.83
N CYS A 108 1.18 -12.22 21.11
CA CYS A 108 0.04 -11.58 21.79
C CYS A 108 -0.21 -10.15 21.33
N GLU A 109 0.79 -9.53 20.71
CA GLU A 109 0.67 -8.33 19.88
C GLU A 109 1.63 -8.45 18.70
N TYR A 110 1.17 -8.16 17.49
CA TYR A 110 1.97 -8.08 16.28
C TYR A 110 1.33 -7.14 15.27
N ALA A 111 2.07 -6.80 14.21
CA ALA A 111 1.53 -6.06 13.08
C ALA A 111 0.80 -4.79 13.54
N HIS A 112 1.56 -3.84 14.12
CA HIS A 112 1.03 -2.57 14.63
C HIS A 112 0.41 -1.74 13.50
N ALA A 113 -0.90 -1.50 13.58
CA ALA A 113 -1.71 -1.00 12.47
C ALA A 113 -1.90 0.53 12.45
N MET A 114 -0.94 1.27 12.97
CA MET A 114 -1.02 2.72 13.10
C MET A 114 -0.91 3.43 11.74
N GLY A 115 -1.94 4.17 11.35
CA GLY A 115 -1.98 4.94 10.11
C GLY A 115 -1.80 4.06 8.86
N ASN A 116 -1.08 4.54 7.86
CA ASN A 116 -0.76 3.78 6.64
C ASN A 116 0.36 2.76 6.92
N SER A 117 -0.01 1.53 7.21
CA SER A 117 0.84 0.48 7.76
C SER A 117 0.44 -0.92 7.26
N LEU A 118 0.85 -1.97 8.00
CA LEU A 118 0.62 -3.39 7.70
C LEU A 118 1.28 -3.89 6.40
N GLY A 119 2.35 -3.23 5.97
CA GLY A 119 3.26 -3.78 4.96
C GLY A 119 4.04 -4.97 5.52
N GLY A 120 4.08 -6.09 4.82
CA GLY A 120 4.74 -7.31 5.30
C GLY A 120 3.89 -8.21 6.20
N LEU A 121 2.56 -8.02 6.25
CA LEU A 121 1.66 -8.95 6.95
C LEU A 121 1.70 -10.35 6.31
N LYS A 122 1.86 -10.43 5.00
CA LYS A 122 2.02 -11.68 4.26
C LYS A 122 3.16 -12.53 4.80
N GLU A 123 4.30 -11.94 5.12
CA GLU A 123 5.49 -12.64 5.60
C GLU A 123 5.24 -13.36 6.93
N TYR A 124 4.46 -12.77 7.83
CA TYR A 124 4.01 -13.47 9.04
C TYR A 124 3.10 -14.65 8.71
N TRP A 125 2.16 -14.47 7.78
CA TRP A 125 1.21 -15.51 7.41
C TRP A 125 1.86 -16.64 6.62
N ASP A 126 2.90 -16.36 5.84
CA ASP A 126 3.72 -17.40 5.21
C ASP A 126 4.42 -18.27 6.29
N LEU A 127 4.93 -17.67 7.37
CA LEU A 127 5.52 -18.41 8.50
C LEU A 127 4.45 -19.19 9.29
N ILE A 128 3.29 -18.60 9.55
CA ILE A 128 2.16 -19.24 10.24
C ILE A 128 1.71 -20.50 9.48
N ARG A 129 1.59 -20.42 8.15
CA ARG A 129 1.24 -21.55 7.29
C ARG A 129 2.33 -22.58 7.16
N LYS A 130 3.60 -22.16 7.23
CA LYS A 130 4.77 -23.04 7.11
C LYS A 130 5.02 -23.88 8.35
N TYR A 131 4.83 -23.31 9.55
CA TYR A 131 5.21 -23.93 10.81
C TYR A 131 4.00 -24.20 11.71
N PRO A 132 3.61 -25.48 11.94
CA PRO A 132 2.44 -25.80 12.78
C PRO A 132 2.53 -25.31 14.23
N SER A 133 3.73 -25.04 14.75
CA SER A 133 3.94 -24.46 16.07
C SER A 133 3.58 -22.97 16.13
N TYR A 134 3.52 -22.26 14.99
CA TYR A 134 3.12 -20.86 14.90
C TYR A 134 1.61 -20.79 14.72
N GLN A 135 0.90 -20.52 15.80
CA GLN A 135 -0.56 -20.58 15.85
C GLN A 135 -1.25 -19.28 15.41
N GLY A 136 -0.48 -18.20 15.19
CA GLY A 136 -1.01 -16.90 14.78
C GLY A 136 -0.54 -15.73 15.65
N GLY A 137 -1.30 -14.64 15.62
CA GLY A 137 -1.03 -13.44 16.39
C GLY A 137 -2.27 -12.56 16.52
N PHE A 138 -2.20 -11.60 17.43
CA PHE A 138 -3.24 -10.58 17.64
C PHE A 138 -2.73 -9.24 17.14
N ILE A 139 -3.35 -8.70 16.09
CA ILE A 139 -2.99 -7.38 15.54
C ILE A 139 -3.26 -6.31 16.59
N TRP A 140 -2.31 -5.42 16.83
CA TRP A 140 -2.53 -4.23 17.62
C TRP A 140 -2.81 -3.02 16.71
N ASP A 141 -4.11 -2.49 16.60
CA ASP A 141 -5.22 -3.16 17.24
C ASP A 141 -6.43 -3.26 16.27
N PHE A 142 -7.64 -3.49 16.75
CA PHE A 142 -8.79 -3.71 15.89
C PHE A 142 -9.43 -2.39 15.43
N VAL A 143 -9.62 -1.42 16.34
CA VAL A 143 -10.34 -0.16 16.09
C VAL A 143 -9.51 0.99 16.59
N ASP A 144 -9.33 2.04 15.80
CA ASP A 144 -8.76 3.30 16.27
C ASP A 144 -9.44 3.77 17.55
N GLN A 145 -8.66 4.05 18.59
CA GLN A 145 -9.16 4.49 19.89
C GLN A 145 -9.38 6.01 19.93
N ALA A 146 -9.93 6.58 18.86
CA ALA A 146 -10.32 7.98 18.76
C ALA A 146 -11.78 8.20 19.15
N LEU A 147 -12.10 9.41 19.52
CA LEU A 147 -13.47 9.82 19.88
C LEU A 147 -14.07 10.66 18.75
N TRP A 148 -15.34 10.38 18.39
CA TRP A 148 -16.10 11.24 17.50
C TRP A 148 -16.49 12.52 18.25
N TRP A 149 -15.83 13.64 17.93
CA TRP A 149 -15.88 14.86 18.71
C TRP A 149 -16.31 16.05 17.86
N PRO A 150 -17.16 16.95 18.41
CA PRO A 150 -17.55 18.18 17.72
C PRO A 150 -16.33 19.06 17.38
N ALA A 151 -16.31 19.59 16.18
CA ALA A 151 -15.20 20.37 15.64
C ALA A 151 -15.68 21.60 14.86
N ASP A 152 -14.76 22.53 14.63
CA ASP A 152 -15.01 23.71 13.80
C ASP A 152 -15.06 23.31 12.32
N ALA A 153 -16.26 23.35 11.73
CA ALA A 153 -16.48 23.03 10.33
C ALA A 153 -15.70 23.98 9.37
N GLY A 154 -15.37 25.18 9.80
CA GLY A 154 -14.54 26.10 9.02
C GLY A 154 -13.10 25.62 8.89
N LYS A 155 -12.58 24.97 9.94
CA LYS A 155 -11.22 24.41 9.95
C LYS A 155 -11.14 23.04 9.28
N TYR A 156 -12.08 22.14 9.57
CA TYR A 156 -11.98 20.72 9.19
C TYR A 156 -12.87 20.32 8.00
N GLY A 157 -13.69 21.23 7.49
CA GLY A 157 -14.68 20.91 6.45
C GLY A 157 -15.81 19.98 6.91
N THR A 158 -15.85 19.68 8.21
CA THR A 158 -16.86 18.83 8.88
C THR A 158 -17.08 19.34 10.30
N ASP A 159 -18.25 19.04 10.86
CA ASP A 159 -18.62 19.43 12.24
C ASP A 159 -18.13 18.44 13.31
N HIS A 160 -17.44 17.37 12.91
CA HIS A 160 -16.85 16.38 13.81
C HIS A 160 -15.50 15.89 13.28
N ILE A 161 -14.62 15.51 14.21
CA ILE A 161 -13.32 14.86 13.94
C ILE A 161 -13.17 13.58 14.75
N PHE A 162 -12.21 12.75 14.37
CA PHE A 162 -11.70 11.67 15.22
C PHE A 162 -10.64 12.24 16.17
N ALA A 163 -11.08 12.72 17.35
CA ALA A 163 -10.20 13.33 18.32
C ALA A 163 -9.35 12.33 19.08
N PHE A 164 -8.10 12.67 19.32
CA PHE A 164 -7.12 11.86 20.02
C PHE A 164 -6.32 12.70 21.04
N GLY A 165 -5.35 12.12 21.72
CA GLY A 165 -4.59 12.82 22.75
C GLY A 165 -3.99 14.14 22.27
N GLY A 166 -4.17 15.21 23.05
CA GLY A 166 -3.76 16.58 22.71
C GLY A 166 -4.88 17.45 22.13
N ASP A 167 -5.98 16.86 21.59
CA ASP A 167 -7.13 17.65 21.10
C ASP A 167 -7.97 18.25 22.25
N PHE A 168 -7.88 17.65 23.44
CA PHE A 168 -8.71 18.06 24.58
C PHE A 168 -8.08 19.16 25.43
N ASN A 169 -6.75 19.25 25.43
CA ASN A 169 -5.99 20.32 26.07
C ASN A 169 -4.52 20.30 25.60
N ASP A 170 -3.78 21.39 25.87
CA ASP A 170 -2.39 21.59 25.48
C ASP A 170 -1.39 21.52 26.66
N TYR A 171 -1.86 21.24 27.88
CA TYR A 171 -1.07 21.25 29.09
C TYR A 171 -0.77 19.86 29.69
N ASP A 172 -1.54 18.83 29.34
CA ASP A 172 -1.28 17.46 29.75
C ASP A 172 -0.34 16.74 28.77
N PRO A 173 0.52 15.85 29.24
CA PRO A 173 1.33 14.99 28.36
C PRO A 173 0.45 14.17 27.43
N SER A 174 0.84 14.08 26.15
CA SER A 174 0.12 13.34 25.12
C SER A 174 1.10 12.66 24.17
N ASP A 175 0.79 11.42 23.78
CA ASP A 175 1.42 10.71 22.68
C ASP A 175 0.71 10.94 21.32
N ASN A 176 -0.10 12.00 21.24
CA ASN A 176 -0.85 12.37 20.03
C ASN A 176 -1.71 11.22 19.51
N SER A 177 -1.55 10.85 18.22
CA SER A 177 -2.29 9.79 17.53
C SER A 177 -1.88 8.36 17.89
N PHE A 178 -1.00 8.15 18.88
CA PHE A 178 -0.47 6.80 19.21
C PHE A 178 -1.54 5.83 19.74
N CYS A 179 -2.76 6.27 19.96
CA CYS A 179 -3.93 5.44 20.25
C CYS A 179 -4.78 5.10 18.99
N CYS A 180 -4.43 5.64 17.82
CA CYS A 180 -5.12 5.40 16.55
C CYS A 180 -4.34 4.39 15.70
N ASN A 181 -4.43 3.12 16.09
CA ASN A 181 -3.67 2.01 15.52
C ASN A 181 -4.58 0.83 15.14
N GLY A 182 -5.84 1.14 14.82
CA GLY A 182 -6.82 0.16 14.38
C GLY A 182 -6.65 -0.29 12.94
N ILE A 183 -7.09 -1.53 12.64
CA ILE A 183 -7.29 -1.99 11.26
C ILE A 183 -8.54 -1.35 10.63
N ILE A 184 -9.39 -0.77 11.46
CA ILE A 184 -10.58 0.03 11.05
C ILE A 184 -10.61 1.34 11.84
N ALA A 185 -11.18 2.37 11.24
CA ALA A 185 -11.36 3.67 11.86
C ALA A 185 -12.35 3.64 13.05
N ALA A 186 -12.35 4.68 13.86
CA ALA A 186 -13.22 4.78 15.05
C ALA A 186 -14.72 4.71 14.73
N ASP A 187 -15.16 5.11 13.53
CA ASP A 187 -16.53 4.97 13.03
C ASP A 187 -16.84 3.61 12.41
N ARG A 188 -15.88 2.68 12.42
CA ARG A 188 -15.95 1.32 11.84
C ARG A 188 -15.81 1.28 10.31
N THR A 189 -15.47 2.37 9.64
CA THR A 189 -15.06 2.31 8.24
C THR A 189 -13.70 1.63 8.11
N TYR A 190 -13.46 0.98 6.96
CA TYR A 190 -12.23 0.21 6.75
C TYR A 190 -11.07 1.13 6.39
N HIS A 191 -9.92 0.92 7.04
CA HIS A 191 -8.66 1.39 6.47
C HIS A 191 -8.24 0.51 5.30
N PRO A 192 -7.45 1.01 4.33
CA PRO A 192 -6.99 0.20 3.19
C PRO A 192 -6.31 -1.11 3.59
N HIS A 193 -5.58 -1.13 4.69
CA HIS A 193 -4.93 -2.35 5.19
C HIS A 193 -5.91 -3.40 5.77
N ALA A 194 -7.17 -3.04 6.05
CA ALA A 194 -8.19 -4.02 6.45
C ALA A 194 -8.44 -5.08 5.35
N TYR A 195 -8.34 -4.68 4.08
CA TYR A 195 -8.46 -5.61 2.96
C TYR A 195 -7.29 -6.59 2.92
N GLU A 196 -6.08 -6.15 3.23
CA GLU A 196 -4.91 -7.03 3.34
C GLU A 196 -5.07 -8.03 4.49
N VAL A 197 -5.58 -7.59 5.65
CA VAL A 197 -5.91 -8.48 6.78
C VAL A 197 -6.94 -9.53 6.36
N ALA A 198 -8.04 -9.11 5.74
CA ALA A 198 -9.09 -10.02 5.27
C ALA A 198 -8.54 -11.06 4.28
N TYR A 199 -7.67 -10.62 3.36
CA TYR A 199 -7.04 -11.50 2.38
C TYR A 199 -6.10 -12.52 3.04
N GLN A 200 -5.23 -12.09 3.96
CA GLN A 200 -4.32 -13.01 4.64
C GLN A 200 -5.07 -14.01 5.56
N TYR A 201 -6.19 -13.58 6.16
CA TYR A 201 -6.99 -14.38 7.10
C TYR A 201 -8.01 -15.31 6.40
N ARG A 202 -8.12 -15.27 5.06
CA ARG A 202 -9.05 -16.15 4.34
C ARG A 202 -8.69 -17.62 4.56
N SER A 203 -9.71 -18.46 4.67
CA SER A 203 -9.57 -19.90 4.91
C SER A 203 -9.85 -20.77 3.68
N ILE A 204 -9.98 -20.17 2.49
CA ILE A 204 -10.10 -20.88 1.21
C ILE A 204 -9.00 -20.34 0.31
N LEU A 205 -8.09 -21.20 -0.11
CA LEU A 205 -6.93 -20.83 -0.92
C LEU A 205 -7.02 -21.53 -2.28
N THR A 206 -6.91 -20.74 -3.35
CA THR A 206 -6.93 -21.28 -4.71
C THR A 206 -5.57 -21.11 -5.37
N SER A 207 -5.11 -22.14 -6.02
CA SER A 207 -3.86 -22.12 -6.77
C SER A 207 -3.98 -22.89 -8.08
N ALA A 208 -3.20 -22.49 -9.08
CA ALA A 208 -2.97 -23.20 -10.30
C ALA A 208 -1.66 -22.74 -10.94
N SER A 209 -1.05 -23.57 -11.76
CA SER A 209 -0.06 -23.08 -12.71
C SER A 209 -0.76 -22.30 -13.83
N ALA A 210 0.00 -21.49 -14.58
CA ALA A 210 -0.53 -20.76 -15.73
C ALA A 210 -1.23 -21.69 -16.74
N GLU A 211 -0.62 -22.86 -17.02
CA GLU A 211 -1.17 -23.88 -17.92
C GLU A 211 -2.48 -24.49 -17.37
N GLU A 212 -2.53 -24.83 -16.07
CA GLU A 212 -3.75 -25.33 -15.43
C GLU A 212 -4.87 -24.28 -15.51
N ALA A 213 -4.59 -23.03 -15.12
CA ALA A 213 -5.55 -21.94 -15.11
C ALA A 213 -6.06 -21.59 -16.52
N GLN A 214 -5.20 -21.59 -17.53
CA GLN A 214 -5.57 -21.39 -18.94
C GLN A 214 -6.55 -22.46 -19.46
N ASN A 215 -6.52 -23.65 -18.85
CA ASN A 215 -7.42 -24.76 -19.16
C ASN A 215 -8.51 -24.96 -18.10
N GLY A 216 -8.86 -23.90 -17.37
CA GLY A 216 -9.96 -23.89 -16.41
C GLY A 216 -9.78 -24.82 -15.21
N LYS A 217 -8.54 -25.24 -14.90
CA LYS A 217 -8.27 -26.13 -13.76
C LYS A 217 -7.65 -25.37 -12.61
N VAL A 218 -8.22 -25.55 -11.43
CA VAL A 218 -7.74 -24.93 -10.19
C VAL A 218 -7.72 -25.96 -9.05
N LYS A 219 -6.80 -25.77 -8.10
CA LYS A 219 -6.71 -26.52 -6.85
C LYS A 219 -7.24 -25.65 -5.73
N VAL A 220 -8.27 -26.11 -5.03
CA VAL A 220 -8.88 -25.41 -3.90
C VAL A 220 -8.53 -26.13 -2.62
N TYR A 221 -7.83 -25.45 -1.73
CA TYR A 221 -7.47 -25.92 -0.39
C TYR A 221 -8.41 -25.32 0.66
N ASN A 222 -8.95 -26.20 1.51
CA ASN A 222 -9.77 -25.80 2.67
C ASN A 222 -8.89 -25.66 3.90
N GLU A 223 -8.55 -24.42 4.29
CA GLU A 223 -7.76 -24.11 5.49
C GLU A 223 -8.63 -24.04 6.77
N ASN A 224 -9.96 -24.18 6.67
CA ASN A 224 -10.81 -24.27 7.87
C ASN A 224 -10.46 -25.52 8.70
N PHE A 225 -10.72 -25.45 10.01
CA PHE A 225 -10.48 -26.56 10.93
C PHE A 225 -11.73 -27.43 11.16
N PHE A 226 -12.94 -26.90 10.98
CA PHE A 226 -14.17 -27.55 11.45
C PHE A 226 -15.29 -27.61 10.40
N ILE A 227 -15.18 -26.89 9.29
CA ILE A 227 -16.24 -26.78 8.28
C ILE A 227 -15.73 -27.17 6.89
N ASP A 228 -16.57 -27.87 6.13
CA ASP A 228 -16.32 -28.14 4.71
C ASP A 228 -16.76 -26.98 3.81
N LEU A 229 -16.40 -27.04 2.53
CA LEU A 229 -16.67 -25.97 1.58
C LEU A 229 -18.04 -26.02 0.90
N SER A 230 -18.93 -26.97 1.21
CA SER A 230 -20.27 -27.08 0.59
C SER A 230 -21.21 -25.91 0.92
N ARG A 231 -20.84 -25.08 1.88
CA ARG A 231 -21.58 -23.87 2.28
C ARG A 231 -21.26 -22.62 1.46
N TYR A 232 -20.39 -22.76 0.46
CA TYR A 232 -19.96 -21.65 -0.41
C TYR A 232 -20.36 -21.89 -1.86
N ASN A 233 -20.51 -20.80 -2.60
CA ASN A 233 -20.49 -20.77 -4.05
C ASN A 233 -19.17 -20.16 -4.49
N MET A 234 -18.61 -20.62 -5.61
CA MET A 234 -17.49 -19.99 -6.28
C MET A 234 -17.99 -19.31 -7.56
N SER A 235 -17.67 -18.07 -7.76
CA SER A 235 -17.73 -17.41 -9.06
C SER A 235 -16.33 -17.27 -9.62
N TRP A 236 -16.19 -17.32 -10.94
CA TRP A 236 -14.92 -17.12 -11.61
C TRP A 236 -15.08 -16.22 -12.83
N THR A 237 -14.02 -15.49 -13.14
CA THR A 237 -13.95 -14.62 -14.32
C THR A 237 -12.55 -14.72 -14.92
N VAL A 238 -12.47 -14.92 -16.24
CA VAL A 238 -11.24 -14.71 -17.01
C VAL A 238 -11.26 -13.29 -17.54
N GLU A 239 -10.21 -12.55 -17.22
CA GLU A 239 -10.02 -11.16 -17.60
C GLU A 239 -8.86 -11.08 -18.59
N VAL A 240 -9.07 -10.37 -19.70
CA VAL A 240 -8.04 -10.08 -20.71
C VAL A 240 -7.95 -8.57 -20.86
N GLU A 241 -6.75 -8.01 -20.68
CA GLU A 241 -6.51 -6.55 -20.66
C GLU A 241 -7.47 -5.81 -19.71
N GLY A 242 -7.78 -6.41 -18.57
CA GLY A 242 -8.70 -5.87 -17.56
C GLY A 242 -10.19 -5.98 -17.89
N ALA A 243 -10.55 -6.56 -19.03
CA ALA A 243 -11.95 -6.80 -19.41
C ALA A 243 -12.34 -8.25 -19.15
N GLY A 244 -13.46 -8.49 -18.49
CA GLY A 244 -14.01 -9.83 -18.30
C GLY A 244 -14.51 -10.42 -19.61
N VAL A 245 -13.96 -11.56 -20.03
CA VAL A 245 -14.28 -12.22 -21.32
C VAL A 245 -15.03 -13.53 -21.14
N LEU A 246 -14.74 -14.28 -20.09
CA LEU A 246 -15.47 -15.49 -19.69
C LEU A 246 -15.80 -15.44 -18.20
N SER A 247 -16.93 -16.01 -17.81
CA SER A 247 -17.30 -16.11 -16.40
C SER A 247 -18.22 -17.29 -16.15
N GLY A 248 -18.27 -17.74 -14.89
CA GLY A 248 -19.18 -18.81 -14.50
C GLY A 248 -19.37 -18.89 -12.99
N LEU A 249 -20.29 -19.77 -12.62
CA LEU A 249 -20.62 -20.09 -11.25
C LEU A 249 -20.40 -21.57 -11.00
N TYR A 250 -19.86 -21.91 -9.84
CA TYR A 250 -19.60 -23.28 -9.43
C TYR A 250 -20.07 -23.46 -7.98
N ARG A 251 -20.91 -24.44 -7.73
CA ARG A 251 -21.31 -24.83 -6.38
C ARG A 251 -20.23 -25.69 -5.76
N MET A 252 -19.66 -25.22 -4.65
CA MET A 252 -18.56 -25.94 -4.01
C MET A 252 -18.98 -27.32 -3.48
N PRO A 253 -18.16 -28.36 -3.72
CA PRO A 253 -18.34 -29.67 -3.09
C PRO A 253 -17.95 -29.62 -1.60
N ALA A 254 -18.22 -30.69 -0.87
CA ALA A 254 -17.83 -30.85 0.53
C ALA A 254 -16.35 -31.20 0.66
N ILE A 255 -15.46 -30.25 0.36
CA ILE A 255 -14.03 -30.39 0.61
C ILE A 255 -13.82 -30.29 2.12
N ALA A 256 -13.34 -31.38 2.74
CA ALA A 256 -13.15 -31.45 4.18
C ALA A 256 -12.01 -30.52 4.65
N PRO A 257 -11.98 -30.13 5.94
CA PRO A 257 -10.87 -29.37 6.53
C PRO A 257 -9.49 -29.98 6.24
N GLY A 258 -8.53 -29.13 5.86
CA GLY A 258 -7.16 -29.54 5.56
C GLY A 258 -7.00 -30.31 4.24
N GLN A 259 -8.03 -30.39 3.40
CA GLN A 259 -7.98 -31.11 2.12
C GLN A 259 -7.92 -30.17 0.92
N THR A 260 -7.27 -30.65 -0.13
CA THR A 260 -7.22 -30.00 -1.45
C THR A 260 -8.02 -30.81 -2.45
N GLN A 261 -8.77 -30.14 -3.31
CA GLN A 261 -9.46 -30.75 -4.44
C GLN A 261 -9.21 -29.97 -5.72
N GLU A 262 -8.97 -30.68 -6.81
CA GLU A 262 -8.94 -30.10 -8.16
C GLU A 262 -10.37 -29.87 -8.65
N ILE A 263 -10.62 -28.69 -9.23
CA ILE A 263 -11.91 -28.29 -9.81
C ILE A 263 -11.67 -27.91 -11.26
N ASP A 264 -12.52 -28.42 -12.13
CA ASP A 264 -12.57 -28.05 -13.55
C ASP A 264 -13.71 -27.04 -13.75
N LEU A 265 -13.36 -25.85 -14.21
CA LEU A 265 -14.28 -24.71 -14.42
C LEU A 265 -15.02 -24.81 -15.77
N GLY A 266 -14.64 -25.77 -16.64
CA GLY A 266 -15.34 -26.07 -17.88
C GLY A 266 -15.01 -25.15 -19.06
N PHE A 267 -13.85 -24.51 -19.05
CA PHE A 267 -13.31 -23.75 -20.17
C PHE A 267 -11.85 -24.14 -20.46
N ASN A 268 -11.34 -23.73 -21.61
CA ASN A 268 -9.94 -23.95 -22.01
C ASN A 268 -9.39 -22.75 -22.79
N ALA A 269 -8.13 -22.80 -23.18
CA ALA A 269 -7.45 -21.74 -23.91
C ALA A 269 -8.17 -21.33 -25.21
N ALA A 270 -8.78 -22.28 -25.93
CA ALA A 270 -9.49 -21.95 -27.19
C ALA A 270 -10.75 -21.12 -26.92
N ASP A 271 -11.44 -21.38 -25.80
CA ASP A 271 -12.62 -20.60 -25.41
C ASP A 271 -12.23 -19.15 -25.06
N ILE A 272 -11.08 -18.93 -24.43
CA ILE A 272 -10.55 -17.58 -24.14
C ILE A 272 -10.23 -16.86 -25.47
N MET A 273 -9.51 -17.52 -26.37
CA MET A 273 -9.14 -16.95 -27.68
C MET A 273 -10.36 -16.62 -28.52
N GLU A 274 -11.38 -17.47 -28.53
CA GLU A 274 -12.65 -17.24 -29.24
C GLU A 274 -13.38 -16.01 -28.66
N ALA A 275 -13.47 -15.91 -27.32
CA ALA A 275 -14.11 -14.77 -26.65
C ALA A 275 -13.42 -13.44 -26.97
N CYS A 276 -12.11 -13.42 -27.06
CA CYS A 276 -11.30 -12.24 -27.41
C CYS A 276 -11.18 -11.98 -28.91
N LYS A 277 -11.59 -12.95 -29.76
CA LYS A 277 -11.40 -12.93 -31.22
C LYS A 277 -9.93 -12.82 -31.64
N VAL A 278 -9.05 -13.51 -30.95
CA VAL A 278 -7.60 -13.59 -31.21
C VAL A 278 -7.19 -15.01 -31.60
N ASN A 279 -6.05 -15.14 -32.25
CA ASN A 279 -5.52 -16.45 -32.65
C ASN A 279 -4.57 -17.06 -31.62
N ASP A 280 -3.99 -16.22 -30.75
CA ASP A 280 -3.21 -16.63 -29.58
C ASP A 280 -3.31 -15.56 -28.49
N LEU A 281 -2.83 -15.89 -27.30
CA LEU A 281 -2.86 -14.98 -26.12
C LEU A 281 -1.52 -14.25 -25.93
N THR A 282 -0.52 -14.51 -26.78
CA THR A 282 0.81 -13.90 -26.66
C THR A 282 0.72 -12.39 -26.68
N GLY A 283 1.41 -11.74 -25.74
CA GLY A 283 1.39 -10.28 -25.61
C GLY A 283 0.19 -9.71 -24.86
N LEU A 284 -0.78 -10.55 -24.43
CA LEU A 284 -1.95 -10.08 -23.69
C LEU A 284 -1.79 -10.36 -22.18
N ASN A 285 -2.29 -9.47 -21.35
CA ASN A 285 -2.44 -9.69 -19.92
C ASN A 285 -3.70 -10.54 -19.66
N VAL A 286 -3.53 -11.74 -19.11
CA VAL A 286 -4.63 -12.69 -18.89
C VAL A 286 -4.63 -13.18 -17.45
N TYR A 287 -5.75 -13.02 -16.76
CA TYR A 287 -5.92 -13.41 -15.36
C TYR A 287 -7.20 -14.21 -15.15
N LEU A 288 -7.15 -15.18 -14.24
CA LEU A 288 -8.32 -15.89 -13.71
C LEU A 288 -8.56 -15.42 -12.28
N THR A 289 -9.67 -14.76 -12.05
CA THR A 289 -10.13 -14.36 -10.70
C THR A 289 -11.20 -15.33 -10.22
N VAL A 290 -11.03 -15.89 -9.02
CA VAL A 290 -12.03 -16.73 -8.34
C VAL A 290 -12.47 -16.06 -7.03
N ARG A 291 -13.77 -16.14 -6.70
CA ARG A 291 -14.37 -15.53 -5.51
C ARG A 291 -15.31 -16.51 -4.83
N TYR A 292 -15.27 -16.53 -3.51
CA TYR A 292 -16.11 -17.43 -2.69
C TYR A 292 -17.09 -16.64 -1.86
N THR A 293 -18.38 -16.99 -1.98
CA THR A 293 -19.47 -16.33 -1.25
C THR A 293 -20.28 -17.35 -0.45
N LEU A 294 -20.82 -16.92 0.67
CA LEU A 294 -21.77 -17.74 1.44
C LEU A 294 -23.01 -18.06 0.60
N ASN A 295 -23.39 -19.35 0.50
CA ASN A 295 -24.63 -19.74 -0.20
C ASN A 295 -25.90 -19.57 0.66
N ARG A 296 -25.75 -19.31 1.95
CA ARG A 296 -26.81 -18.97 2.93
C ARG A 296 -26.23 -18.09 4.03
N ALA A 297 -27.09 -17.37 4.74
CA ALA A 297 -26.65 -16.56 5.88
C ALA A 297 -25.99 -17.43 6.98
N ASP A 298 -24.98 -16.88 7.63
CA ASP A 298 -24.23 -17.49 8.74
C ASP A 298 -24.01 -16.46 9.85
N GLY A 299 -24.72 -16.60 10.95
CA GLY A 299 -24.71 -15.62 12.03
C GLY A 299 -25.16 -14.25 11.53
N ILE A 300 -24.30 -13.25 11.64
CA ILE A 300 -24.57 -11.88 11.17
C ILE A 300 -24.22 -11.66 9.69
N LEU A 301 -23.56 -12.62 9.05
CA LEU A 301 -23.15 -12.50 7.65
C LEU A 301 -24.29 -12.94 6.73
N PRO A 302 -24.68 -12.11 5.74
CA PRO A 302 -25.75 -12.44 4.82
C PRO A 302 -25.31 -13.51 3.79
N ALA A 303 -26.28 -14.16 3.15
CA ALA A 303 -26.01 -14.92 1.94
C ALA A 303 -25.39 -14.00 0.87
N GLY A 304 -24.42 -14.50 0.11
CA GLY A 304 -23.68 -13.73 -0.87
C GLY A 304 -22.49 -12.94 -0.28
N PHE A 305 -22.27 -12.97 1.04
CA PHE A 305 -21.08 -12.34 1.64
C PHE A 305 -19.81 -13.04 1.12
N GLU A 306 -18.86 -12.26 0.58
CA GLU A 306 -17.56 -12.74 0.09
C GLU A 306 -16.65 -13.06 1.26
N VAL A 307 -16.09 -14.28 1.27
CA VAL A 307 -15.22 -14.77 2.35
C VAL A 307 -13.79 -14.99 1.90
N ALA A 308 -13.56 -15.15 0.60
CA ALA A 308 -12.24 -15.36 0.04
C ALA A 308 -12.23 -15.06 -1.46
N TYR A 309 -11.08 -14.73 -1.99
CA TYR A 309 -10.81 -14.64 -3.43
C TYR A 309 -9.32 -14.87 -3.70
N ASP A 310 -9.04 -15.26 -4.93
CA ASP A 310 -7.68 -15.36 -5.47
C ASP A 310 -7.67 -14.94 -6.93
N GLN A 311 -6.59 -14.32 -7.38
CA GLN A 311 -6.33 -14.04 -8.79
C GLN A 311 -5.09 -14.81 -9.24
N ILE A 312 -5.22 -15.56 -10.31
CA ILE A 312 -4.16 -16.39 -10.88
C ILE A 312 -3.72 -15.77 -12.20
N CYS A 313 -2.44 -15.49 -12.32
CA CYS A 313 -1.85 -14.99 -13.55
C CYS A 313 -1.74 -16.16 -14.56
N ILE A 314 -2.46 -16.05 -15.66
CA ILE A 314 -2.32 -16.95 -16.81
C ILE A 314 -1.20 -16.45 -17.71
N GLN A 315 -1.20 -15.14 -18.00
CA GLN A 315 -0.16 -14.49 -18.79
C GLN A 315 0.02 -13.04 -18.38
N ASP A 316 1.27 -12.62 -18.27
CA ASP A 316 1.68 -11.25 -17.94
C ASP A 316 2.94 -10.95 -18.76
N PRO A 317 2.78 -10.39 -19.97
CA PRO A 317 3.88 -10.17 -20.89
C PRO A 317 4.84 -9.11 -20.37
N ALA A 318 6.09 -9.16 -20.81
CA ALA A 318 7.03 -8.07 -20.60
C ALA A 318 6.49 -6.80 -21.28
N LEU A 319 6.72 -5.67 -20.65
CA LEU A 319 6.38 -4.38 -21.24
C LEU A 319 7.32 -4.09 -22.41
N GLU A 320 6.78 -3.53 -23.46
CA GLU A 320 7.54 -3.28 -24.70
C GLU A 320 8.43 -2.03 -24.56
N GLU A 321 9.59 -2.07 -25.24
CA GLU A 321 10.41 -0.88 -25.42
C GLU A 321 9.66 0.13 -26.30
N PHE A 322 9.74 1.38 -25.91
CA PHE A 322 9.08 2.45 -26.68
C PHE A 322 9.80 2.71 -28.01
N VAL A 323 9.05 2.78 -29.07
CA VAL A 323 9.53 3.16 -30.40
C VAL A 323 8.62 4.23 -31.01
N ASN A 324 9.19 5.36 -31.42
CA ASN A 324 8.47 6.42 -32.10
C ASN A 324 9.25 6.90 -33.32
N THR A 325 8.58 6.98 -34.46
CA THR A 325 9.14 7.38 -35.74
C THR A 325 8.40 8.57 -36.37
N SER A 326 7.64 9.33 -35.60
CA SER A 326 6.82 10.45 -36.10
C SER A 326 7.66 11.62 -36.65
N GLY A 327 8.93 11.68 -36.26
CA GLY A 327 9.89 12.68 -36.75
C GLY A 327 10.08 13.88 -35.80
N LEU A 328 10.72 14.92 -36.32
CA LEU A 328 11.07 16.12 -35.56
C LEU A 328 9.85 17.06 -35.42
N PRO A 329 9.55 17.58 -34.24
CA PRO A 329 8.60 18.68 -34.06
C PRO A 329 9.19 20.01 -34.56
N ASP A 330 8.35 21.03 -34.70
CA ASP A 330 8.82 22.41 -34.83
C ASP A 330 9.53 22.83 -33.54
N TYR A 331 10.63 23.58 -33.67
CA TYR A 331 11.44 24.03 -32.54
C TYR A 331 11.77 25.52 -32.67
N ALA A 332 11.63 26.25 -31.55
CA ALA A 332 12.03 27.66 -31.42
C ALA A 332 12.50 27.97 -30.00
N THR A 333 13.32 29.02 -29.86
CA THR A 333 13.64 29.60 -28.55
C THR A 333 12.87 30.92 -28.42
N VAL A 334 12.06 31.05 -27.38
CA VAL A 334 11.20 32.21 -27.10
C VAL A 334 11.37 32.62 -25.64
N ASP A 335 11.81 33.85 -25.39
CA ASP A 335 11.99 34.41 -24.04
C ASP A 335 12.77 33.50 -23.07
N GLY A 336 13.83 32.85 -23.57
CA GLY A 336 14.71 31.95 -22.79
C GLY A 336 14.13 30.55 -22.56
N LYS A 337 12.97 30.23 -23.11
CA LYS A 337 12.38 28.89 -23.10
C LYS A 337 12.58 28.19 -24.44
N HIS A 338 12.73 26.88 -24.39
CA HIS A 338 12.82 25.99 -25.55
C HIS A 338 11.42 25.43 -25.84
N VAL A 339 10.85 25.83 -26.96
CA VAL A 339 9.47 25.55 -27.36
C VAL A 339 9.45 24.54 -28.48
N PHE A 340 8.75 23.44 -28.27
CA PHE A 340 8.46 22.40 -29.26
C PHE A 340 6.98 22.42 -29.57
N SER A 341 6.62 22.21 -30.84
CA SER A 341 5.20 22.23 -31.25
C SER A 341 4.95 21.35 -32.47
N GLY A 342 3.69 21.02 -32.67
CA GLY A 342 3.24 20.21 -33.79
C GLY A 342 1.75 19.91 -33.72
N GLU A 343 1.37 18.88 -34.44
CA GLU A 343 0.01 18.36 -34.49
C GLU A 343 0.01 16.87 -34.16
N MET A 344 -0.98 16.43 -33.40
CA MET A 344 -1.23 15.02 -33.16
C MET A 344 -2.58 14.60 -33.74
N ALA A 345 -2.61 13.43 -34.36
CA ALA A 345 -3.84 12.78 -34.77
C ALA A 345 -4.40 11.92 -33.63
N TYR A 346 -5.70 11.94 -33.42
CA TYR A 346 -6.40 11.11 -32.43
C TYR A 346 -7.75 10.64 -32.95
N GLU A 347 -8.24 9.53 -32.42
CA GLU A 347 -9.58 9.02 -32.75
C GLU A 347 -10.62 9.78 -31.95
N GLY A 348 -11.46 10.57 -32.61
CA GLY A 348 -12.60 11.22 -31.97
C GLY A 348 -13.91 10.46 -32.24
N ALA A 349 -14.98 10.84 -31.54
CA ALA A 349 -16.30 10.20 -31.67
C ALA A 349 -16.84 10.11 -33.13
N ILE A 350 -16.32 10.92 -34.05
CA ILE A 350 -16.74 10.99 -35.46
C ILE A 350 -15.52 10.81 -36.40
N GLY A 351 -14.60 9.90 -36.08
CA GLY A 351 -13.40 9.59 -36.88
C GLY A 351 -12.16 10.41 -36.46
N GLN A 352 -11.10 10.25 -37.26
CA GLN A 352 -9.81 10.84 -36.97
C GLN A 352 -9.85 12.37 -36.92
N ARG A 353 -9.28 12.96 -35.90
CA ARG A 353 -9.14 14.40 -35.67
C ARG A 353 -7.68 14.78 -35.47
N VAL A 354 -7.40 16.06 -35.47
CA VAL A 354 -6.07 16.62 -35.23
C VAL A 354 -6.18 17.69 -34.16
N ALA A 355 -5.25 17.65 -33.20
CA ALA A 355 -5.07 18.70 -32.18
C ALA A 355 -3.66 19.26 -32.29
N SER A 356 -3.52 20.58 -32.16
CA SER A 356 -2.20 21.20 -31.97
C SER A 356 -1.69 20.94 -30.58
N TRP A 357 -0.37 20.78 -30.45
CA TRP A 357 0.29 20.68 -29.17
C TRP A 357 1.49 21.61 -29.09
N LYS A 358 1.87 22.00 -27.88
CA LYS A 358 3.06 22.83 -27.60
C LYS A 358 3.63 22.45 -26.23
N ALA A 359 4.93 22.15 -26.17
CA ALA A 359 5.68 21.88 -24.95
C ALA A 359 6.77 22.92 -24.74
N GLU A 360 6.95 23.40 -23.50
CA GLU A 360 7.96 24.39 -23.14
C GLU A 360 8.89 23.85 -22.04
N PHE A 361 10.20 23.88 -22.33
CA PHE A 361 11.24 23.61 -21.35
C PHE A 361 11.92 24.92 -20.94
N ASP A 362 12.14 25.10 -19.64
CA ASP A 362 12.87 26.25 -19.11
C ASP A 362 14.32 25.85 -18.79
N SER A 363 15.27 26.46 -19.48
CA SER A 363 16.69 26.16 -19.26
C SER A 363 17.21 26.57 -17.87
N ALA A 364 16.51 27.46 -17.16
CA ALA A 364 16.88 27.85 -15.81
C ALA A 364 16.50 26.79 -14.77
N THR A 365 15.42 26.04 -14.99
CA THR A 365 14.97 24.94 -14.10
C THR A 365 15.26 23.55 -14.67
N GLY A 366 15.60 23.46 -15.97
CA GLY A 366 15.82 22.20 -16.66
C GLY A 366 14.56 21.37 -16.90
N ALA A 367 13.39 21.88 -16.57
CA ALA A 367 12.15 21.12 -16.48
C ALA A 367 11.16 21.44 -17.62
N LEU A 368 10.26 20.51 -17.90
CA LEU A 368 9.04 20.76 -18.69
C LEU A 368 8.08 21.58 -17.81
N VAL A 369 7.85 22.84 -18.22
CA VAL A 369 7.09 23.81 -17.43
C VAL A 369 5.69 24.11 -17.98
N SER A 370 5.41 23.72 -19.23
CA SER A 370 4.11 23.90 -19.88
C SER A 370 3.92 22.82 -20.95
N TYR A 371 2.71 22.31 -21.05
CA TYR A 371 2.26 21.47 -22.15
C TYR A 371 0.82 21.81 -22.51
N VAL A 372 0.63 22.42 -23.69
CA VAL A 372 -0.69 22.84 -24.18
C VAL A 372 -1.17 21.86 -25.25
N LEU A 373 -2.35 21.29 -25.07
CA LEU A 373 -3.00 20.41 -26.03
C LEU A 373 -4.35 21.01 -26.48
N GLY A 374 -4.53 21.26 -27.77
CA GLY A 374 -5.76 21.83 -28.29
C GLY A 374 -6.13 23.20 -27.69
N GLY A 375 -5.12 23.96 -27.23
CA GLY A 375 -5.30 25.25 -26.56
C GLY A 375 -5.50 25.14 -25.04
N LYS A 376 -5.48 23.96 -24.44
CA LYS A 376 -5.64 23.70 -23.01
C LYS A 376 -4.31 23.40 -22.34
N GLU A 377 -3.96 24.13 -21.27
CA GLU A 377 -2.76 23.87 -20.48
C GLU A 377 -2.95 22.60 -19.65
N MET A 378 -1.95 21.73 -19.65
CA MET A 378 -1.96 20.46 -18.94
C MET A 378 -0.95 20.40 -17.77
N ILE A 379 -0.04 21.36 -17.65
CA ILE A 379 0.97 21.45 -16.60
C ILE A 379 0.78 22.70 -15.79
N GLU A 380 0.47 22.56 -14.50
CA GLU A 380 0.31 23.63 -13.53
C GLU A 380 1.54 23.79 -12.63
N SER A 381 2.28 22.68 -12.41
CA SER A 381 3.61 22.65 -11.79
C SER A 381 4.52 21.75 -12.59
N GLN A 382 5.76 22.19 -12.79
CA GLN A 382 6.76 21.54 -13.65
C GLN A 382 6.96 20.05 -13.35
N LEU A 383 7.32 19.28 -14.40
CA LEU A 383 7.75 17.89 -14.25
C LEU A 383 9.18 17.86 -13.71
N GLN A 384 9.37 17.25 -12.55
CA GLN A 384 10.65 17.17 -11.86
C GLN A 384 10.86 15.82 -11.15
N PRO A 385 12.13 15.43 -10.88
CA PRO A 385 12.43 14.25 -10.08
C PRO A 385 11.90 14.37 -8.64
N CYS A 386 11.49 13.25 -8.06
CA CYS A 386 10.96 13.17 -6.69
C CYS A 386 11.56 11.99 -5.94
N PHE A 387 12.18 12.25 -4.76
CA PHE A 387 12.86 11.24 -3.93
C PHE A 387 12.23 11.07 -2.55
N ALA A 388 11.12 11.74 -2.30
CA ALA A 388 10.46 11.75 -1.01
C ALA A 388 8.96 11.49 -1.11
N ARG A 389 8.40 10.94 -0.03
CA ARG A 389 6.95 10.82 0.22
C ARG A 389 6.59 11.52 1.53
N ALA A 390 5.31 11.78 1.73
CA ALA A 390 4.81 12.14 3.04
C ALA A 390 5.12 11.02 4.05
N ILE A 391 5.56 11.39 5.25
CA ILE A 391 5.98 10.46 6.29
C ILE A 391 4.77 9.71 6.85
N THR A 392 4.82 8.37 6.82
CA THR A 392 3.86 7.52 7.52
C THR A 392 4.16 7.49 9.03
N GLU A 393 3.25 6.94 9.83
CA GLU A 393 3.51 6.75 11.27
C GLU A 393 4.72 5.82 11.50
N ASN A 394 4.88 4.78 10.70
CA ASN A 394 6.04 3.89 10.77
C ASN A 394 7.34 4.59 10.35
N ASP A 395 7.31 5.39 9.28
CA ASP A 395 8.45 6.21 8.87
C ASP A 395 8.86 7.19 9.99
N HIS A 396 7.87 7.80 10.66
CA HIS A 396 8.09 8.71 11.79
C HIS A 396 8.78 8.00 12.95
N GLY A 397 8.24 6.86 13.37
CA GLY A 397 8.82 6.04 14.44
C GLY A 397 10.23 5.56 14.14
N ALA A 398 10.54 5.26 12.88
CA ALA A 398 11.87 4.89 12.40
C ALA A 398 12.81 6.09 12.22
N GLY A 399 12.33 7.34 12.37
CA GLY A 399 13.12 8.56 12.26
C GLY A 399 13.51 8.95 10.84
N GLN A 400 12.71 8.53 9.85
CA GLN A 400 12.98 8.75 8.42
C GLN A 400 13.00 10.23 8.05
N GLN A 401 12.13 11.06 8.64
CA GLN A 401 12.07 12.50 8.43
C GLN A 401 13.41 13.21 8.69
N LYS A 402 14.22 12.69 9.62
CA LYS A 402 15.54 13.24 9.94
C LYS A 402 16.64 12.62 9.09
N ARG A 403 16.55 11.29 8.87
CA ARG A 403 17.57 10.52 8.13
C ARG A 403 17.61 10.89 6.67
N GLN A 404 16.46 11.26 6.10
CA GLN A 404 16.29 11.49 4.66
C GLN A 404 16.19 12.96 4.27
N LYS A 405 16.52 13.89 5.16
CA LYS A 405 16.35 15.33 4.92
C LYS A 405 16.90 15.79 3.56
N HIS A 406 18.06 15.28 3.16
CA HIS A 406 18.72 15.67 1.89
C HIS A 406 18.01 15.12 0.63
N TRP A 407 17.23 14.03 0.75
CA TRP A 407 16.38 13.54 -0.33
C TRP A 407 15.02 14.23 -0.38
N ARG A 408 14.59 14.82 0.74
CA ARG A 408 13.31 15.52 0.87
C ARG A 408 13.39 16.99 0.39
N GLU A 409 14.58 17.58 0.45
CA GLU A 409 14.85 18.97 0.06
C GLU A 409 16.05 19.00 -0.89
N PRO A 410 16.00 18.30 -2.06
CA PRO A 410 17.09 18.34 -3.01
C PRO A 410 17.18 19.71 -3.69
N SER A 411 18.38 20.14 -4.05
CA SER A 411 18.58 21.25 -4.98
C SER A 411 18.60 20.71 -6.39
N PHE A 412 17.84 21.33 -7.30
CA PHE A 412 17.84 21.04 -8.73
C PHE A 412 18.42 22.20 -9.53
N ASP A 413 19.54 22.78 -9.05
CA ASP A 413 20.25 23.81 -9.79
C ASP A 413 20.85 23.19 -11.07
N VAL A 414 20.59 23.80 -12.21
CA VAL A 414 21.02 23.30 -13.52
C VAL A 414 22.53 23.50 -13.72
N VAL A 415 23.25 22.42 -13.91
CA VAL A 415 24.70 22.43 -14.28
C VAL A 415 24.85 22.54 -15.78
N SER A 416 24.09 21.80 -16.58
CA SER A 416 24.06 21.87 -18.02
C SER A 416 22.65 21.65 -18.55
N PHE A 417 22.35 22.33 -19.66
CA PHE A 417 21.10 22.20 -20.40
C PHE A 417 21.41 22.29 -21.88
N ASP A 418 21.21 21.21 -22.62
CA ASP A 418 21.50 21.11 -24.03
C ASP A 418 20.27 20.67 -24.83
N VAL A 419 20.07 21.24 -26.01
CA VAL A 419 19.03 20.84 -26.98
C VAL A 419 19.68 20.55 -28.32
N ALA A 420 19.46 19.35 -28.83
CA ALA A 420 19.97 18.93 -30.13
C ALA A 420 18.98 18.09 -30.92
N PRO A 421 18.93 18.21 -32.26
CA PRO A 421 18.18 17.27 -33.08
C PRO A 421 18.85 15.90 -33.07
N ALA A 422 18.04 14.85 -33.06
CA ALA A 422 18.41 13.46 -33.28
C ALA A 422 17.66 12.92 -34.52
N ASP A 423 17.78 11.63 -34.84
CA ASP A 423 17.24 11.08 -36.10
C ASP A 423 15.72 11.30 -36.25
N SER A 424 14.95 11.13 -35.16
CA SER A 424 13.47 11.21 -35.18
C SER A 424 12.88 12.08 -34.07
N CYS A 425 13.69 12.80 -33.30
CA CYS A 425 13.24 13.62 -32.17
C CYS A 425 14.18 14.79 -31.91
N TYR A 426 13.74 15.78 -31.14
CA TYR A 426 14.66 16.68 -30.44
C TYR A 426 15.00 16.07 -29.09
N ARG A 427 16.28 16.10 -28.72
CA ARG A 427 16.75 15.69 -27.40
C ARG A 427 17.05 16.89 -26.53
N VAL A 428 16.43 16.94 -25.36
CA VAL A 428 16.79 17.83 -24.25
C VAL A 428 17.55 17.01 -23.22
N HIS A 429 18.74 17.46 -22.86
CA HIS A 429 19.61 16.82 -21.86
C HIS A 429 19.91 17.81 -20.74
N VAL A 430 19.64 17.40 -19.50
CA VAL A 430 19.79 18.25 -18.32
C VAL A 430 20.59 17.51 -17.26
N GLU A 431 21.65 18.14 -16.74
CA GLU A 431 22.35 17.67 -15.55
C GLU A 431 22.11 18.66 -14.41
N TYR A 432 21.72 18.16 -13.26
CA TYR A 432 21.51 18.94 -12.05
C TYR A 432 22.69 18.87 -11.09
N THR A 433 22.84 19.90 -10.25
CA THR A 433 23.82 19.90 -9.15
C THR A 433 23.65 18.65 -8.30
N PRO A 434 24.74 17.94 -7.97
CA PRO A 434 24.66 16.76 -7.14
C PRO A 434 23.95 17.03 -5.81
N ILE A 435 23.07 16.11 -5.41
CA ILE A 435 22.41 16.14 -4.11
C ILE A 435 23.46 15.83 -3.06
N LYS A 436 23.99 16.88 -2.44
CA LYS A 436 25.25 16.84 -1.69
C LYS A 436 26.32 16.15 -2.56
N ASP A 437 27.15 15.33 -2.00
CA ASP A 437 28.13 14.53 -2.77
C ASP A 437 27.61 13.10 -2.99
N PHE A 438 26.30 12.88 -2.87
CA PHE A 438 25.72 11.53 -2.98
C PHE A 438 25.35 11.18 -4.41
N ALA A 439 24.46 11.92 -5.04
CA ALA A 439 23.90 11.56 -6.32
C ALA A 439 23.84 12.71 -7.31
N LYS A 440 24.08 12.42 -8.58
CA LYS A 440 23.73 13.26 -9.72
C LYS A 440 22.38 12.83 -10.27
N VAL A 441 21.60 13.79 -10.72
CA VAL A 441 20.36 13.53 -11.46
C VAL A 441 20.54 14.07 -12.87
N ILE A 442 20.32 13.19 -13.84
CA ILE A 442 20.43 13.51 -15.26
C ILE A 442 19.10 13.17 -15.91
N MET A 443 18.48 14.16 -16.54
CA MET A 443 17.27 13.96 -17.32
C MET A 443 17.56 14.02 -18.81
N THR A 444 17.07 13.04 -19.54
CA THR A 444 17.11 13.03 -21.01
C THR A 444 15.68 12.94 -21.52
N TYR A 445 15.24 13.92 -22.30
CA TYR A 445 13.91 13.94 -22.93
C TYR A 445 14.05 13.88 -24.44
N ASN A 446 13.36 12.96 -25.09
CA ASN A 446 13.20 12.88 -26.55
C ASN A 446 11.78 13.35 -26.91
N ILE A 447 11.67 14.45 -27.65
CA ILE A 447 10.42 15.09 -28.02
C ILE A 447 10.13 14.79 -29.48
N TYR A 448 8.98 14.20 -29.77
CA TYR A 448 8.56 13.72 -31.09
C TYR A 448 7.50 14.62 -31.75
N ALA A 449 7.35 14.53 -33.08
CA ALA A 449 6.43 15.37 -33.85
C ALA A 449 4.95 15.18 -33.47
N ASP A 450 4.57 14.01 -32.96
CA ASP A 450 3.23 13.68 -32.47
C ASP A 450 2.95 14.15 -31.01
N GLY A 451 3.91 14.88 -30.40
CA GLY A 451 3.77 15.43 -29.05
C GLY A 451 4.16 14.48 -27.93
N VAL A 452 4.52 13.24 -28.24
CA VAL A 452 5.00 12.29 -27.25
C VAL A 452 6.37 12.72 -26.73
N ILE A 453 6.57 12.62 -25.42
CA ILE A 453 7.84 12.84 -24.74
C ILE A 453 8.28 11.53 -24.09
N GLU A 454 9.34 10.93 -24.60
CA GLU A 454 10.05 9.83 -23.94
C GLU A 454 11.12 10.43 -23.04
N ALA A 455 11.25 9.93 -21.82
CA ALA A 455 12.18 10.46 -20.85
C ALA A 455 12.93 9.37 -20.10
N VAL A 456 14.16 9.68 -19.72
CA VAL A 456 14.98 8.85 -18.84
C VAL A 456 15.46 9.72 -17.67
N GLU A 457 15.15 9.28 -16.46
CA GLU A 457 15.70 9.79 -15.22
C GLU A 457 16.87 8.88 -14.81
N ASP A 458 18.10 9.38 -14.93
CA ASP A 458 19.29 8.70 -14.46
C ASP A 458 19.74 9.29 -13.11
N PHE A 459 19.63 8.47 -12.07
CA PHE A 459 20.16 8.74 -10.75
C PHE A 459 21.50 8.04 -10.60
N LYS A 460 22.59 8.79 -10.56
CA LYS A 460 23.98 8.29 -10.66
C LYS A 460 24.80 8.68 -9.44
N ASP A 461 25.85 7.89 -9.17
CA ASP A 461 26.81 8.19 -8.11
C ASP A 461 27.54 9.52 -8.38
N ALA A 462 27.60 10.39 -7.37
CA ALA A 462 28.39 11.61 -7.37
C ALA A 462 29.76 11.45 -6.67
N GLY A 463 30.14 10.22 -6.30
CA GLY A 463 31.40 9.87 -5.65
C GLY A 463 31.27 9.41 -4.20
N ASN A 464 30.05 9.40 -3.63
CA ASN A 464 29.80 9.01 -2.23
C ASN A 464 28.39 8.43 -2.02
N LEU A 465 27.77 7.89 -3.06
CA LEU A 465 26.38 7.42 -2.99
C LEU A 465 26.19 6.32 -1.96
N GLU A 466 27.16 5.41 -1.80
CA GLU A 466 27.13 4.31 -0.84
C GLU A 466 26.94 4.77 0.64
N ASN A 467 27.34 6.01 0.95
CA ASN A 467 27.15 6.62 2.26
C ASN A 467 25.84 7.42 2.38
N GLY A 468 25.04 7.46 1.33
CA GLY A 468 23.68 7.99 1.33
C GLY A 468 22.78 7.18 2.27
N LYS A 469 21.73 7.82 2.76
CA LYS A 469 20.69 7.12 3.54
C LYS A 469 19.65 6.53 2.59
N LEU A 470 18.93 5.52 3.04
CA LEU A 470 17.79 4.96 2.30
C LEU A 470 16.82 6.08 1.91
N MET A 471 16.26 5.97 0.73
CA MET A 471 15.26 6.89 0.17
C MET A 471 13.85 6.35 0.37
N THR A 472 12.84 7.18 0.16
CA THR A 472 11.45 6.71 0.16
C THR A 472 10.91 6.44 -1.23
N ARG A 473 11.46 7.08 -2.27
CA ARG A 473 11.12 6.80 -3.68
C ARG A 473 12.23 7.22 -4.65
N ILE A 474 12.15 6.68 -5.85
CA ILE A 474 12.81 7.19 -7.07
C ILE A 474 11.71 7.32 -8.11
N GLY A 475 11.48 8.51 -8.62
CA GLY A 475 10.44 8.78 -9.60
C GLY A 475 10.27 10.26 -9.89
N MET A 476 9.16 10.58 -10.50
CA MET A 476 8.84 11.91 -10.99
C MET A 476 7.57 12.46 -10.35
N GLU A 477 7.47 13.79 -10.30
CA GLU A 477 6.25 14.48 -9.90
C GLU A 477 5.95 15.68 -10.81
N PHE A 478 4.68 15.99 -10.97
CA PHE A 478 4.20 17.24 -11.58
C PHE A 478 2.78 17.52 -11.12
N ALA A 479 2.26 18.71 -11.42
CA ALA A 479 0.85 18.99 -11.21
C ALA A 479 0.15 19.36 -12.50
N MET A 480 -1.07 18.88 -12.65
CA MET A 480 -2.03 19.29 -13.67
C MET A 480 -3.06 20.26 -13.07
N PRO A 481 -3.72 21.09 -13.86
CA PRO A 481 -4.92 21.81 -13.42
C PRO A 481 -5.96 20.87 -12.81
N GLY A 482 -6.67 21.30 -11.77
CA GLY A 482 -7.58 20.45 -10.99
C GLY A 482 -8.79 19.88 -11.75
N GLU A 483 -9.03 20.35 -12.97
CA GLU A 483 -10.04 19.78 -13.87
C GLU A 483 -9.64 18.42 -14.44
N PHE A 484 -8.34 18.06 -14.42
CA PHE A 484 -7.86 16.72 -14.74
C PHE A 484 -8.06 15.84 -13.49
N SER A 485 -9.27 15.37 -13.29
CA SER A 485 -9.76 14.81 -12.04
C SER A 485 -10.12 13.32 -12.12
N THR A 486 -9.83 12.67 -13.24
CA THR A 486 -9.99 11.22 -13.42
C THR A 486 -8.63 10.54 -13.44
N PHE A 487 -8.44 9.57 -12.56
CA PHE A 487 -7.28 8.69 -12.52
C PHE A 487 -7.68 7.32 -13.08
N GLU A 488 -7.15 6.97 -14.24
CA GLU A 488 -7.38 5.70 -14.93
C GLU A 488 -6.07 4.93 -14.97
N PHE A 489 -6.09 3.63 -14.66
CA PHE A 489 -4.87 2.83 -14.65
C PHE A 489 -5.13 1.34 -14.90
N PHE A 490 -4.11 0.65 -15.38
CA PHE A 490 -4.06 -0.80 -15.48
C PHE A 490 -2.92 -1.33 -14.60
N GLY A 491 -3.28 -2.01 -13.52
CA GLY A 491 -2.36 -2.50 -12.51
C GLY A 491 -3.07 -2.99 -11.28
N LEU A 492 -2.41 -2.99 -10.12
CA LEU A 492 -3.00 -3.44 -8.86
C LEU A 492 -3.94 -2.38 -8.26
N GLY A 493 -5.16 -2.80 -7.96
CA GLY A 493 -6.21 -1.97 -7.37
C GLY A 493 -7.34 -2.80 -6.74
N PRO A 494 -8.50 -2.18 -6.45
CA PRO A 494 -8.83 -0.75 -6.55
C PRO A 494 -8.25 0.11 -5.41
N HIS A 495 -7.91 -0.50 -4.26
CA HIS A 495 -7.40 0.19 -3.07
C HIS A 495 -5.94 0.60 -3.24
N GLU A 496 -5.48 1.53 -2.40
CA GLU A 496 -4.05 1.83 -2.32
C GLU A 496 -3.26 0.58 -1.93
N ASN A 497 -2.09 0.43 -2.52
CA ASN A 497 -1.21 -0.69 -2.28
C ASN A 497 0.24 -0.26 -2.48
N TYR A 498 1.15 -0.99 -1.84
CA TYR A 498 2.58 -0.67 -1.78
C TYR A 498 3.39 -1.95 -1.99
N SER A 499 4.68 -1.83 -2.20
CA SER A 499 5.58 -2.95 -2.50
C SER A 499 5.50 -4.11 -1.47
N ASP A 500 5.16 -3.82 -0.22
CA ASP A 500 5.02 -4.79 0.88
C ASP A 500 3.57 -4.99 1.36
N ARG A 501 2.57 -4.36 0.71
CA ARG A 501 1.14 -4.50 1.01
C ARG A 501 0.32 -4.46 -0.28
N TYR A 502 0.18 -5.57 -0.95
CA TYR A 502 -0.55 -5.65 -2.23
C TYR A 502 -1.28 -6.97 -2.47
N SER A 503 -1.18 -7.94 -1.55
CA SER A 503 -1.75 -9.28 -1.79
C SER A 503 -3.26 -9.28 -1.95
N SER A 504 -3.95 -8.31 -1.33
CA SER A 504 -5.38 -8.12 -1.45
C SER A 504 -5.81 -7.41 -2.74
N SER A 505 -4.88 -6.83 -3.49
CA SER A 505 -5.15 -6.09 -4.71
C SER A 505 -5.18 -7.02 -5.92
N LEU A 506 -6.01 -6.70 -6.89
CA LEU A 506 -6.14 -7.46 -8.13
C LEU A 506 -5.61 -6.64 -9.30
N VAL A 507 -4.94 -7.29 -10.25
CA VAL A 507 -4.60 -6.65 -11.51
C VAL A 507 -5.88 -6.46 -12.31
N GLY A 508 -6.13 -5.22 -12.71
CA GLY A 508 -7.34 -4.86 -13.44
C GLY A 508 -7.24 -3.47 -14.06
N HIS A 509 -8.26 -3.12 -14.83
CA HIS A 509 -8.45 -1.79 -15.38
C HIS A 509 -9.39 -1.00 -14.45
N TYR A 510 -8.93 0.12 -13.92
CA TYR A 510 -9.65 0.93 -12.96
C TYR A 510 -9.78 2.37 -13.44
N VAL A 511 -10.97 2.96 -13.22
CA VAL A 511 -11.26 4.37 -13.46
C VAL A 511 -11.80 4.96 -12.16
N GLN A 512 -11.10 5.92 -11.60
CA GLN A 512 -11.40 6.47 -10.26
C GLN A 512 -11.30 8.00 -10.28
N ARG A 513 -11.95 8.67 -9.32
CA ARG A 513 -11.81 10.12 -9.14
C ARG A 513 -10.57 10.43 -8.32
N VAL A 514 -9.85 11.49 -8.68
CA VAL A 514 -8.68 11.99 -7.94
C VAL A 514 -9.05 12.37 -6.49
N GLU A 515 -10.24 12.95 -6.27
CA GLU A 515 -10.72 13.35 -4.95
C GLU A 515 -10.90 12.17 -3.98
N ASP A 516 -11.12 10.95 -4.51
CA ASP A 516 -11.36 9.73 -3.73
C ASP A 516 -10.06 8.95 -3.45
N GLN A 517 -8.90 9.41 -3.95
CA GLN A 517 -7.66 8.66 -3.81
C GLN A 517 -7.01 8.79 -2.43
N TYR A 518 -7.22 9.91 -1.73
CA TYR A 518 -6.66 10.12 -0.40
C TYR A 518 -7.55 9.48 0.67
N HIS A 519 -6.97 8.68 1.55
CA HIS A 519 -7.70 8.03 2.64
C HIS A 519 -7.76 8.93 3.89
N TYR A 520 -8.83 9.69 4.05
CA TYR A 520 -9.05 10.59 5.19
C TYR A 520 -9.26 9.88 6.54
N GLY A 521 -9.42 8.57 6.54
CA GLY A 521 -9.54 7.74 7.76
C GLY A 521 -8.26 7.66 8.57
N TYR A 522 -7.08 7.81 7.95
CA TYR A 522 -5.84 8.00 8.70
C TYR A 522 -5.93 9.33 9.44
N VAL A 523 -5.99 9.28 10.78
CA VAL A 523 -6.31 10.48 11.58
C VAL A 523 -5.32 11.63 11.37
N ARG A 524 -4.02 11.31 11.15
CA ARG A 524 -2.99 12.30 10.79
C ARG A 524 -2.68 12.25 9.30
N PRO A 525 -2.42 13.42 8.67
CA PRO A 525 -1.95 13.47 7.29
C PRO A 525 -0.66 12.67 7.11
N GLN A 526 -0.61 11.86 6.06
CA GLN A 526 0.52 11.01 5.73
C GLN A 526 0.40 10.49 4.29
N GLU A 527 1.39 9.73 3.82
CA GLU A 527 1.35 9.07 2.52
C GLU A 527 0.07 8.24 2.34
N SER A 528 -0.56 8.37 1.18
CA SER A 528 -1.80 7.66 0.83
C SER A 528 -2.01 7.64 -0.69
N GLY A 529 -2.82 6.71 -1.17
CA GLY A 529 -3.35 6.70 -2.54
C GLY A 529 -2.50 6.02 -3.59
N THR A 530 -1.29 5.56 -3.28
CA THR A 530 -0.41 4.87 -4.25
C THR A 530 -1.05 3.59 -4.78
N LYS A 531 -0.89 3.35 -6.08
CA LYS A 531 -1.17 2.09 -6.79
C LYS A 531 0.12 1.55 -7.35
N SER A 532 0.37 0.24 -7.24
CA SER A 532 1.61 -0.37 -7.70
C SER A 532 1.41 -1.35 -8.85
N GLN A 533 2.53 -1.82 -9.44
CA GLN A 533 2.53 -2.75 -10.56
C GLN A 533 1.72 -2.25 -11.77
N LEU A 534 1.74 -0.94 -12.03
CA LEU A 534 1.05 -0.34 -13.17
C LEU A 534 1.79 -0.67 -14.48
N ARG A 535 1.03 -0.98 -15.52
CA ARG A 535 1.50 -1.09 -16.90
C ARG A 535 1.39 0.26 -17.58
N TRP A 536 0.33 0.99 -17.24
CA TRP A 536 0.09 2.36 -17.68
C TRP A 536 -0.85 3.06 -16.70
N MET A 537 -0.84 4.40 -16.75
CA MET A 537 -1.81 5.24 -16.07
C MET A 537 -2.20 6.42 -16.95
N LYS A 538 -3.37 6.99 -16.68
CA LYS A 538 -3.83 8.24 -17.29
C LYS A 538 -4.40 9.17 -16.25
N VAL A 539 -4.20 10.47 -16.45
CA VAL A 539 -4.89 11.51 -15.68
C VAL A 539 -5.62 12.38 -16.68
N LEU A 540 -6.96 12.38 -16.60
CA LEU A 540 -7.85 12.90 -17.64
C LEU A 540 -8.84 13.93 -17.07
N ASP A 541 -9.27 14.85 -17.95
CA ASP A 541 -10.43 15.70 -17.69
C ASP A 541 -11.75 14.96 -18.03
N ASP A 542 -12.87 15.62 -17.81
CA ASP A 542 -14.20 15.05 -18.09
C ASP A 542 -14.48 14.82 -19.62
N ASN A 543 -13.63 15.34 -20.50
CA ASN A 543 -13.72 15.13 -21.95
C ASN A 543 -12.75 14.04 -22.44
N GLY A 544 -11.96 13.44 -21.54
CA GLY A 544 -10.97 12.43 -21.86
C GLY A 544 -9.64 12.98 -22.40
N ALA A 545 -9.39 14.28 -22.29
CA ALA A 545 -8.10 14.86 -22.59
C ALA A 545 -7.17 14.79 -21.37
N GLY A 546 -5.88 14.53 -21.58
CA GLY A 546 -4.90 14.46 -20.49
C GLY A 546 -3.59 13.82 -20.89
N PHE A 547 -2.92 13.22 -19.93
CA PHE A 547 -1.70 12.45 -20.14
C PHE A 547 -1.88 10.97 -19.84
N GLU A 548 -1.27 10.13 -20.68
CA GLU A 548 -0.94 8.74 -20.39
C GLU A 548 0.54 8.65 -20.03
N VAL A 549 0.85 7.90 -18.98
CA VAL A 549 2.22 7.52 -18.60
C VAL A 549 2.38 6.02 -18.76
N THR A 550 3.41 5.62 -19.52
CA THR A 550 3.85 4.23 -19.67
C THR A 550 5.33 4.09 -19.35
N SER A 551 5.80 2.87 -19.17
CA SER A 551 7.22 2.56 -18.94
C SER A 551 7.52 1.17 -19.49
N ASN A 552 8.80 0.87 -19.72
CA ASN A 552 9.27 -0.48 -20.06
C ASN A 552 9.38 -1.41 -18.84
N VAL A 553 9.08 -0.90 -17.65
CA VAL A 553 8.96 -1.65 -16.39
C VAL A 553 7.67 -1.29 -15.68
N LYS A 554 7.14 -2.19 -14.85
CA LYS A 554 6.00 -1.87 -13.99
C LYS A 554 6.42 -0.84 -12.94
N PHE A 555 5.57 0.13 -12.71
CA PHE A 555 5.84 1.26 -11.84
C PHE A 555 4.72 1.48 -10.81
N SER A 556 4.92 2.38 -9.87
CA SER A 556 3.88 2.83 -8.94
C SER A 556 3.45 4.24 -9.29
N ALA A 557 2.19 4.61 -8.98
CA ALA A 557 1.75 5.98 -9.17
C ALA A 557 0.63 6.39 -8.21
N SER A 558 0.45 7.69 -8.06
CA SER A 558 -0.69 8.32 -7.40
C SER A 558 -1.11 9.58 -8.14
N ALA A 559 -2.39 9.91 -8.05
CA ALA A 559 -2.95 11.19 -8.49
C ALA A 559 -3.82 11.75 -7.37
N LEU A 560 -3.37 12.83 -6.73
CA LEU A 560 -3.94 13.36 -5.48
C LEU A 560 -4.28 14.85 -5.61
N PRO A 561 -5.27 15.35 -4.87
CA PRO A 561 -5.55 16.80 -4.79
C PRO A 561 -4.50 17.55 -3.95
N PHE A 562 -3.51 16.88 -3.38
CA PHE A 562 -2.49 17.44 -2.51
C PHE A 562 -1.09 17.07 -2.99
N HIS A 563 -0.15 17.99 -2.81
CA HIS A 563 1.27 17.67 -2.86
C HIS A 563 1.68 16.93 -1.58
N TRP A 564 2.66 16.01 -1.69
CA TRP A 564 3.10 15.22 -0.53
C TRP A 564 3.58 16.10 0.65
N THR A 565 4.13 17.28 0.41
CA THR A 565 4.52 18.23 1.49
C THR A 565 3.34 18.76 2.30
N GLN A 566 2.15 18.81 1.72
CA GLN A 566 0.93 19.21 2.45
C GLN A 566 0.42 18.09 3.35
N MET A 567 0.75 16.84 3.02
CA MET A 567 0.45 15.65 3.83
C MET A 567 1.53 15.36 4.88
N ASP A 568 2.65 16.07 4.87
CA ASP A 568 3.78 15.85 5.75
C ASP A 568 3.72 16.73 7.00
N VAL A 569 3.09 16.21 8.04
CA VAL A 569 2.90 16.94 9.30
C VAL A 569 4.18 17.22 10.05
N ASP A 570 5.24 16.43 9.85
CA ASP A 570 6.54 16.68 10.47
C ASP A 570 7.22 17.90 9.88
N GLN A 571 7.09 18.14 8.57
CA GLN A 571 7.53 19.36 7.92
C GLN A 571 6.69 20.58 8.40
N LEU A 572 5.38 20.37 8.54
CA LEU A 572 4.48 21.41 9.01
C LEU A 572 4.66 21.71 10.51
N GLY A 573 5.39 20.89 11.27
CA GLY A 573 5.63 21.03 12.69
C GLY A 573 4.36 20.90 13.55
N ASN A 574 3.29 20.35 13.00
CA ASN A 574 1.99 20.23 13.65
C ASN A 574 1.66 18.79 14.01
N LYS A 575 1.95 18.41 15.25
CA LYS A 575 1.66 17.05 15.77
C LYS A 575 0.17 16.77 15.95
N GLN A 576 -0.68 17.78 15.98
CA GLN A 576 -2.14 17.70 16.11
C GLN A 576 -2.86 17.98 14.78
N ALA A 577 -2.18 17.85 13.64
CA ALA A 577 -2.84 17.94 12.35
C ALA A 577 -3.79 16.75 12.15
N HIS A 578 -4.95 17.03 11.59
CA HIS A 578 -5.94 16.04 11.21
C HIS A 578 -6.06 15.91 9.69
N SER A 579 -6.17 14.70 9.17
CA SER A 579 -6.37 14.45 7.72
C SER A 579 -7.62 15.14 7.18
N LEU A 580 -8.62 15.39 8.02
CA LEU A 580 -9.84 16.11 7.63
C LEU A 580 -9.57 17.59 7.32
N GLU A 581 -8.49 18.21 7.83
CA GLU A 581 -8.07 19.55 7.42
C GLU A 581 -7.72 19.61 5.92
N LEU A 582 -7.13 18.52 5.40
CA LEU A 582 -6.85 18.37 3.97
C LEU A 582 -8.13 18.29 3.14
N LYS A 583 -9.20 17.72 3.69
CA LYS A 583 -10.49 17.64 3.00
C LYS A 583 -11.09 19.05 2.78
N ALA A 584 -10.94 19.95 3.74
CA ALA A 584 -11.33 21.34 3.58
C ALA A 584 -10.53 22.04 2.48
N LEU A 585 -9.19 21.81 2.44
CA LEU A 585 -8.31 22.31 1.38
C LEU A 585 -8.68 21.76 -0.01
N ALA A 586 -9.02 20.48 -0.11
CA ALA A 586 -9.46 19.88 -1.38
C ALA A 586 -10.73 20.54 -1.92
N HIS A 587 -11.70 20.82 -1.05
CA HIS A 587 -12.92 21.53 -1.41
C HIS A 587 -12.66 22.96 -1.88
N GLU A 588 -11.72 23.67 -1.25
CA GLU A 588 -11.30 24.98 -1.70
C GLU A 588 -10.58 24.92 -3.05
N ASN A 589 -9.69 23.95 -3.22
CA ASN A 589 -8.92 23.74 -4.45
C ASN A 589 -9.81 23.38 -5.64
N GLN A 590 -10.81 22.54 -5.48
CA GLN A 590 -11.77 22.19 -6.52
C GLN A 590 -12.65 23.38 -6.93
N ARG A 591 -12.94 24.29 -6.01
CA ARG A 591 -13.71 25.53 -6.28
C ARG A 591 -12.87 26.66 -6.88
N SER A 592 -11.55 26.64 -6.66
CA SER A 592 -10.62 27.72 -7.01
C SER A 592 -9.55 27.34 -8.04
N LEU A 593 -9.82 26.42 -8.99
CA LEU A 593 -8.82 25.91 -9.94
C LEU A 593 -7.66 25.19 -9.22
N GLY A 594 -7.99 24.25 -8.34
CA GLY A 594 -7.00 23.43 -7.64
C GLY A 594 -6.10 22.63 -8.58
N LYS A 595 -5.15 21.91 -8.00
CA LYS A 595 -4.18 21.09 -8.72
C LYS A 595 -4.48 19.62 -8.52
N THR A 596 -4.20 18.83 -9.54
CA THR A 596 -4.03 17.38 -9.43
C THR A 596 -2.54 17.07 -9.44
N TRP A 597 -2.01 16.64 -8.30
CA TRP A 597 -0.63 16.23 -8.15
C TRP A 597 -0.46 14.78 -8.58
N VAL A 598 0.46 14.55 -9.49
CA VAL A 598 0.75 13.25 -10.08
C VAL A 598 2.16 12.85 -9.69
N ASN A 599 2.29 11.68 -9.07
CA ASN A 599 3.57 11.02 -8.85
C ASN A 599 3.57 9.68 -9.58
N PHE A 600 4.71 9.33 -10.17
CA PHE A 600 4.94 8.01 -10.74
C PHE A 600 6.38 7.59 -10.50
N ASP A 601 6.57 6.39 -9.95
CA ASP A 601 7.80 5.98 -9.32
C ASP A 601 8.29 4.63 -9.86
N LEU A 602 9.57 4.54 -10.14
CA LEU A 602 10.26 3.28 -10.43
C LEU A 602 10.19 2.36 -9.20
N VAL A 603 10.50 2.91 -8.02
CA VAL A 603 10.48 2.20 -6.74
C VAL A 603 10.01 3.11 -5.62
N GLN A 604 9.35 2.50 -4.62
CA GLN A 604 8.94 3.16 -3.39
C GLN A 604 9.22 2.25 -2.19
N LEU A 605 9.67 2.85 -1.07
CA LEU A 605 9.90 2.17 0.21
C LEU A 605 8.61 1.51 0.70
N GLY A 606 8.71 0.28 1.20
CA GLY A 606 7.61 -0.39 1.89
C GLY A 606 7.10 0.41 3.10
N LEU A 607 5.95 0.01 3.63
CA LEU A 607 5.30 0.65 4.78
C LEU A 607 5.77 0.08 6.11
N GLY A 608 6.11 -1.22 6.12
CA GLY A 608 6.39 -1.96 7.34
C GLY A 608 5.15 -2.28 8.17
N CYS A 609 5.32 -3.21 9.11
CA CYS A 609 4.21 -3.62 9.97
C CYS A 609 4.64 -4.10 11.36
N ILE A 610 5.94 -4.28 11.63
CA ILE A 610 6.39 -4.87 12.89
C ILE A 610 5.96 -3.99 14.05
N ASN A 611 6.37 -2.71 14.02
CA ASN A 611 5.92 -1.70 14.98
C ASN A 611 6.04 -0.27 14.40
N SER A 612 5.52 0.72 15.14
CA SER A 612 5.55 2.14 14.75
C SER A 612 6.51 2.98 15.60
N TRP A 613 7.54 2.36 16.20
CA TRP A 613 8.53 3.05 17.09
C TRP A 613 9.99 2.69 16.83
N GLY A 614 10.32 2.19 15.63
CA GLY A 614 11.72 1.99 15.27
C GLY A 614 12.02 0.94 14.22
N GLU A 615 11.14 -0.03 14.02
CA GLU A 615 11.33 -1.08 13.02
C GLU A 615 11.09 -0.56 11.60
N TRP A 616 11.85 -1.13 10.67
CA TRP A 616 11.79 -0.83 9.26
C TRP A 616 11.01 -1.91 8.51
N PRO A 617 10.51 -1.63 7.30
CA PRO A 617 10.08 -2.68 6.38
C PRO A 617 11.17 -3.74 6.21
N LYS A 618 10.82 -4.94 5.77
CA LYS A 618 11.80 -5.97 5.40
C LYS A 618 12.77 -5.43 4.34
N GLN A 619 14.03 -5.84 4.41
CA GLN A 619 15.11 -5.26 3.59
C GLN A 619 14.86 -5.32 2.08
N GLU A 620 14.12 -6.28 1.58
CA GLU A 620 13.77 -6.40 0.17
C GLU A 620 12.86 -5.26 -0.34
N TYR A 621 12.21 -4.53 0.58
CA TYR A 621 11.36 -3.38 0.28
C TYR A 621 12.03 -2.03 0.54
N TRP A 622 13.35 -2.02 0.76
CA TRP A 622 14.11 -0.80 0.95
C TRP A 622 14.51 -0.18 -0.37
N VAL A 623 14.53 1.15 -0.43
CA VAL A 623 15.10 1.91 -1.54
C VAL A 623 16.53 2.29 -1.16
N TYR A 624 17.49 1.50 -1.65
CA TYR A 624 18.89 1.68 -1.33
C TYR A 624 19.48 2.88 -2.06
N PRO A 625 20.54 3.54 -1.50
CA PRO A 625 21.30 4.58 -2.19
C PRO A 625 22.25 3.93 -3.22
N GLN A 626 21.70 3.58 -4.37
CA GLN A 626 22.41 2.98 -5.51
C GLN A 626 21.98 3.68 -6.81
N GLU A 627 22.64 3.40 -7.91
CA GLU A 627 22.24 3.96 -9.21
C GLU A 627 20.91 3.38 -9.67
N TYR A 628 20.07 4.24 -10.26
CA TYR A 628 18.79 3.91 -10.87
C TYR A 628 18.69 4.56 -12.25
N SER A 629 17.94 3.94 -13.13
CA SER A 629 17.55 4.52 -14.41
C SER A 629 16.07 4.23 -14.62
N PHE A 630 15.26 5.27 -14.72
CA PHE A 630 13.82 5.17 -14.91
C PHE A 630 13.44 5.71 -16.29
N HIS A 631 13.03 4.81 -17.17
CA HIS A 631 12.54 5.12 -18.49
C HIS A 631 11.00 5.20 -18.47
N PHE A 632 10.45 6.32 -18.93
CA PHE A 632 9.01 6.52 -19.03
C PHE A 632 8.63 7.33 -20.27
N VAL A 633 7.38 7.23 -20.64
CA VAL A 633 6.81 7.95 -21.79
C VAL A 633 5.58 8.73 -21.33
N LEU A 634 5.58 10.01 -21.60
CA LEU A 634 4.45 10.91 -21.40
C LEU A 634 3.78 11.14 -22.75
N ARG A 635 2.57 10.61 -22.91
CA ARG A 635 1.79 10.71 -24.13
C ARG A 635 0.58 11.62 -23.92
N PRO A 636 0.37 12.68 -24.74
CA PRO A 636 -0.87 13.42 -24.71
C PRO A 636 -2.02 12.54 -25.21
N VAL A 637 -3.16 12.64 -24.55
CA VAL A 637 -4.39 11.92 -24.90
C VAL A 637 -5.49 12.94 -25.13
N ASN A 638 -6.29 12.74 -26.20
CA ASN A 638 -7.47 13.53 -26.50
C ASN A 638 -8.53 12.60 -27.12
N ASN A 639 -9.73 12.51 -26.51
CA ASN A 639 -10.80 11.58 -26.95
C ASN A 639 -11.94 12.30 -27.68
#